data_c42d8f17f27d38e577e9ed336b29c07c
#
_entry.id   c42d8f17f27d38e577e9ed336b29c07c
#
_cell.length_a   1.000
_cell.length_b   1.000
_cell.length_c   1.000
_cell.angle_alpha   90.00
_cell.angle_beta   90.00
_cell.angle_gamma   90.00
#
_symmetry.space_group_name_H-M   'P 1'
#
loop_
_entity.id
_entity.type
_entity.pdbx_description
1 polymer ?
#
loop_
_entity_poly.entity_id
_entity_poly.type
_entity_poly.pdbx_seq_one_letter_code
_entity_poly.pdbx_strand_id
1 'polypeptide(L)'
;MGNDEKQLSLLGEQIQADNGPVVCLGIKFENDEVRREYFRNELRKKLPELKEIEGFPIGEDEDIIALSDPPYYTACPNPWINEFIGEWEREKVEKYGRDANEEYHKEPFASDVSEGKNDPIYNAHSYHTKVPYKAIIKFLLHYTEPGDVILDAFCGTGMTGVAAARCANEEDLQSLGLKVEGGMILDSEGNFISKIGKRNTILNDLSTAASFIAHNYNNVVNIEVFEKNMSALIEKIEKEYHWFYETLHQTDNQSSIGNINYVIWSDVFSCPNCTNEFVFYDVALNEEGNKIVDEISCPNCKAVLSKEKLERKKTNFYDEALNGVIEQTEQVPVGVFYTYNKKRYFKKIHQSDKDVIREIERVPNLSWYPKSLLPDGKNTKQPLVSHGFRNVHHFYTNRNLFILSKLNEEIQKLDVDRNLGRVLFQSIVGTLTSKLVRYNLGNRGNGILNGTLYVSSLNAESNVFNVIKGKLRDFCKALKDNKSKNVVTVQSASTVGIADNSIDYIFTDPPFGANINYSELNFIWESWLKVITNNNSEAIINATQEKGITQYQDLMEGSFKNYYRVLKPGRWMTVEFSNPKASVWNAIQEAMQKAGFVIANVAALDKKQGSFKAVTTTTAVKQDLVISAYKPRKENIDKMKEEKNTEESAWTFVTQHLDQLPVFIGIKGEAQIISERTPRILFDRMVAYHIQNGLPVPISSAEFQSGVAQRFPMRDGMAFLENQVAEYDKKRTLVKEFAQMSLFVSDENSAIEWIRQQLLKKPQTRQDLHPNYMKEIQHIAKHELLPELDDLLHQNFLFFEGDGGVPDQIASYLRRNYKDLRGVDTTDLVFVEKAMNRWYVPDPNKQADLEKLREKSLLREFSGYVEELENSKKKLKQFRTEAIRAGFKKAYSEKEFEQIVKVGDRLPEKIIQEDDKLLMYYDNACIRLGL
;
A
#
# COMPACT_ATOMS: atom_id res chain seq x y z
N MET A 1 51.20 -1.63 -38.42
CA MET A 1 51.42 -0.79 -37.24
C MET A 1 50.96 0.62 -37.54
N GLY A 2 49.69 0.97 -37.33
CA GLY A 2 49.21 2.30 -37.68
C GLY A 2 47.70 2.49 -37.41
N ASN A 3 46.97 1.45 -37.07
CA ASN A 3 45.52 1.50 -36.83
C ASN A 3 45.08 1.24 -35.36
N ASP A 4 46.01 0.75 -34.52
CA ASP A 4 45.65 0.42 -33.12
C ASP A 4 45.81 1.60 -32.18
N GLU A 5 46.60 2.64 -32.50
CA GLU A 5 46.70 3.84 -31.66
C GLU A 5 45.52 4.80 -31.81
N LYS A 6 44.77 4.74 -32.93
CA LYS A 6 43.53 5.57 -33.08
C LYS A 6 42.32 4.97 -32.40
N GLN A 7 42.33 3.65 -32.10
CA GLN A 7 41.25 2.99 -31.35
C GLN A 7 41.42 3.15 -29.85
N LEU A 8 42.63 3.32 -29.34
CA LEU A 8 42.89 3.64 -27.91
C LEU A 8 42.59 5.12 -27.55
N SER A 9 42.61 6.04 -28.50
CA SER A 9 42.26 7.44 -28.25
C SER A 9 40.75 7.73 -28.19
N LEU A 10 39.91 6.83 -28.69
CA LEU A 10 38.46 6.92 -28.63
C LEU A 10 37.86 6.45 -27.26
N LEU A 11 38.68 5.79 -26.44
CA LEU A 11 38.29 5.40 -25.04
C LEU A 11 38.73 6.46 -24.02
N GLY A 12 39.46 7.53 -24.45
CA GLY A 12 40.03 8.55 -23.57
C GLY A 12 39.26 9.86 -23.44
N GLU A 13 38.19 10.05 -24.17
CA GLU A 13 37.28 11.18 -23.91
C GLU A 13 36.12 10.70 -23.01
N GLN A 14 36.43 10.46 -21.73
CA GLN A 14 35.43 10.62 -20.67
C GLN A 14 35.00 12.08 -20.74
N ILE A 15 33.73 12.32 -21.07
CA ILE A 15 33.14 13.66 -20.95
C ILE A 15 33.27 14.01 -19.48
N GLN A 16 34.11 14.98 -19.17
CA GLN A 16 34.39 15.43 -17.81
C GLN A 16 33.09 15.78 -17.14
N ALA A 17 32.84 15.19 -16.00
CA ALA A 17 31.86 15.67 -15.05
C ALA A 17 32.10 17.15 -14.81
N ASP A 18 31.07 17.91 -14.48
CA ASP A 18 31.18 19.33 -14.12
C ASP A 18 32.12 19.45 -12.90
N ASN A 19 33.40 19.65 -13.17
CA ASN A 19 34.46 19.73 -12.16
C ASN A 19 34.52 21.11 -11.49
N GLY A 20 33.42 21.85 -11.55
CA GLY A 20 33.31 23.15 -10.91
C GLY A 20 33.27 23.08 -9.38
N PRO A 21 33.57 24.23 -8.71
CA PRO A 21 33.48 24.29 -7.25
C PRO A 21 32.04 24.14 -6.77
N VAL A 22 31.83 23.30 -5.70
CA VAL A 22 30.54 23.09 -5.08
C VAL A 22 30.51 23.63 -3.66
N VAL A 23 29.36 24.15 -3.23
CA VAL A 23 29.11 24.56 -1.85
C VAL A 23 28.11 23.59 -1.23
N CYS A 24 28.44 23.05 -0.06
CA CYS A 24 27.60 22.13 0.67
C CYS A 24 27.66 22.42 2.18
N LEU A 25 26.54 22.68 2.81
CA LEU A 25 26.44 23.05 4.24
C LEU A 25 27.40 24.21 4.62
N GLY A 26 27.46 25.22 3.76
CA GLY A 26 28.32 26.39 3.95
C GLY A 26 29.81 26.18 3.69
N ILE A 27 30.28 24.97 3.38
CA ILE A 27 31.67 24.63 3.07
C ILE A 27 31.84 24.64 1.55
N LYS A 28 32.91 25.32 1.06
CA LYS A 28 33.26 25.34 -0.35
C LYS A 28 34.30 24.29 -0.68
N PHE A 29 34.00 23.45 -1.67
CA PHE A 29 34.87 22.38 -2.17
C PHE A 29 35.30 22.68 -3.61
N GLU A 30 36.48 22.20 -4.02
CA GLU A 30 37.00 22.35 -5.39
C GLU A 30 36.12 21.64 -6.43
N ASN A 31 35.54 20.49 -6.06
CA ASN A 31 34.61 19.72 -6.88
C ASN A 31 33.79 18.78 -6.01
N ASP A 32 32.82 18.05 -6.61
CA ASP A 32 31.92 17.16 -5.93
C ASP A 32 32.61 15.92 -5.34
N GLU A 33 33.71 15.44 -5.93
CA GLU A 33 34.46 14.29 -5.42
C GLU A 33 35.19 14.64 -4.11
N VAL A 34 35.78 15.83 -4.02
CA VAL A 34 36.42 16.36 -2.78
C VAL A 34 35.34 16.51 -1.66
N ARG A 35 34.17 17.05 -2.02
CA ARG A 35 33.01 17.09 -1.08
C ARG A 35 32.67 15.71 -0.56
N ARG A 36 32.52 14.72 -1.45
CA ARG A 36 32.12 13.35 -1.15
C ARG A 36 33.13 12.66 -0.22
N GLU A 37 34.43 12.79 -0.52
CA GLU A 37 35.45 12.18 0.30
C GLU A 37 35.57 12.85 1.69
N TYR A 38 35.44 14.16 1.76
CA TYR A 38 35.37 14.87 3.04
C TYR A 38 34.26 14.34 3.95
N PHE A 39 33.02 14.28 3.43
CA PHE A 39 31.90 13.84 4.23
C PHE A 39 31.91 12.34 4.52
N ARG A 40 32.51 11.51 3.67
CA ARG A 40 32.77 10.09 3.98
C ARG A 40 33.72 9.94 5.18
N ASN A 41 34.76 10.75 5.24
CA ASN A 41 35.69 10.75 6.37
C ASN A 41 35.01 11.23 7.66
N GLU A 42 34.16 12.23 7.57
CA GLU A 42 33.36 12.67 8.72
C GLU A 42 32.35 11.58 9.16
N LEU A 43 31.73 10.88 8.20
CA LEU A 43 30.82 9.77 8.50
C LEU A 43 31.55 8.63 9.26
N ARG A 44 32.77 8.25 8.83
CA ARG A 44 33.61 7.25 9.53
C ARG A 44 33.81 7.59 11.00
N LYS A 45 34.06 8.87 11.30
CA LYS A 45 34.26 9.34 12.69
C LYS A 45 33.00 9.22 13.53
N LYS A 46 31.80 9.42 12.90
CA LYS A 46 30.49 9.37 13.59
C LYS A 46 29.89 7.97 13.68
N LEU A 47 30.34 7.00 12.86
CA LEU A 47 29.76 5.64 12.81
C LEU A 47 29.66 4.96 14.17
N PRO A 48 30.66 5.03 15.09
CA PRO A 48 30.54 4.39 16.39
C PRO A 48 29.33 4.86 17.22
N GLU A 49 29.00 6.16 17.17
CA GLU A 49 27.83 6.72 17.85
C GLU A 49 26.53 6.36 17.12
N LEU A 50 26.55 6.38 15.78
CA LEU A 50 25.38 6.07 14.97
C LEU A 50 24.94 4.61 15.08
N LYS A 51 25.84 3.69 15.37
CA LYS A 51 25.56 2.25 15.57
C LYS A 51 24.67 1.98 16.78
N GLU A 52 24.62 2.88 17.76
CA GLU A 52 23.75 2.76 18.93
C GLU A 52 22.29 3.14 18.61
N ILE A 53 22.02 3.72 17.45
CA ILE A 53 20.68 4.13 17.05
C ILE A 53 19.87 2.91 16.58
N GLU A 54 18.67 2.78 17.09
CA GLU A 54 17.76 1.70 16.73
C GLU A 54 17.46 1.69 15.21
N GLY A 55 17.51 0.51 14.61
CA GLY A 55 17.34 0.34 13.16
C GLY A 55 18.62 0.56 12.35
N PHE A 56 19.79 0.69 12.99
CA PHE A 56 21.07 0.75 12.27
C PHE A 56 21.23 -0.51 11.39
N PRO A 57 21.59 -0.38 10.10
CA PRO A 57 21.67 -1.48 9.15
C PRO A 57 22.81 -2.46 9.48
N ILE A 58 22.72 -3.67 8.94
CA ILE A 58 23.70 -4.74 9.12
C ILE A 58 24.65 -4.74 7.91
N GLY A 59 25.92 -4.50 8.14
CA GLY A 59 26.97 -4.49 7.10
C GLY A 59 28.31 -4.08 7.67
N GLU A 60 29.38 -4.25 6.88
CA GLU A 60 30.70 -3.75 7.23
C GLU A 60 30.74 -2.22 7.09
N ASP A 61 31.50 -1.54 7.95
CA ASP A 61 31.59 -0.09 7.98
C ASP A 61 31.93 0.51 6.60
N GLU A 62 32.91 -0.06 5.93
CA GLU A 62 33.33 0.42 4.61
C GLU A 62 32.29 0.14 3.52
N ASP A 63 31.48 -0.91 3.60
CA ASP A 63 30.38 -1.16 2.68
C ASP A 63 29.25 -0.13 2.88
N ILE A 64 28.93 0.23 4.13
CA ILE A 64 27.96 1.30 4.47
C ILE A 64 28.46 2.66 3.93
N ILE A 65 29.73 3.00 4.14
CA ILE A 65 30.33 4.25 3.65
C ILE A 65 30.38 4.27 2.12
N ALA A 66 30.79 3.16 1.49
CA ALA A 66 30.86 3.05 0.04
C ALA A 66 29.49 3.15 -0.65
N LEU A 67 28.42 2.72 0.05
CA LEU A 67 27.02 2.86 -0.43
C LEU A 67 26.50 4.28 -0.26
N SER A 68 27.07 5.06 0.67
CA SER A 68 26.64 6.42 1.01
C SER A 68 27.18 7.49 0.03
N ASP A 69 26.42 8.57 -0.14
CA ASP A 69 26.79 9.83 -0.77
C ASP A 69 26.56 11.01 0.20
N PRO A 70 27.33 11.06 1.31
CA PRO A 70 27.10 12.04 2.36
C PRO A 70 27.48 13.46 1.90
N PRO A 71 26.80 14.50 2.42
CA PRO A 71 25.78 14.46 3.47
C PRO A 71 24.35 14.25 2.96
N TYR A 72 24.14 14.16 1.63
CA TYR A 72 22.81 14.03 1.00
C TYR A 72 22.16 12.68 1.24
N TYR A 73 22.95 11.61 1.27
CA TYR A 73 22.50 10.24 1.53
C TYR A 73 23.51 9.50 2.40
N THR A 74 23.01 8.84 3.45
CA THR A 74 23.78 7.87 4.21
C THR A 74 23.02 6.56 4.27
N ALA A 75 23.72 5.45 4.00
CA ALA A 75 23.19 4.09 4.18
C ALA A 75 23.14 3.68 5.67
N CYS A 76 22.96 4.63 6.55
CA CYS A 76 22.81 4.55 8.01
C CYS A 76 22.13 5.84 8.49
N PRO A 77 21.88 6.05 9.80
CA PRO A 77 21.35 7.32 10.29
C PRO A 77 22.18 8.52 9.83
N ASN A 78 21.51 9.54 9.27
CA ASN A 78 22.17 10.71 8.68
C ASN A 78 22.38 11.81 9.74
N PRO A 79 23.64 12.14 10.10
CA PRO A 79 23.90 13.11 11.18
C PRO A 79 23.78 14.58 10.73
N TRP A 80 23.52 14.89 9.46
CA TRP A 80 23.47 16.27 8.92
C TRP A 80 22.06 16.76 8.60
N ILE A 81 21.01 16.03 8.97
CA ILE A 81 19.62 16.39 8.65
C ILE A 81 19.27 17.80 9.17
N ASN A 82 19.67 18.12 10.40
CA ASN A 82 19.31 19.39 11.05
C ASN A 82 20.05 20.59 10.45
N GLU A 83 21.26 20.40 9.92
CA GLU A 83 22.01 21.42 9.19
C GLU A 83 21.28 21.79 7.88
N PHE A 84 20.76 20.79 7.15
CA PHE A 84 19.95 21.03 5.96
C PHE A 84 18.63 21.73 6.29
N ILE A 85 17.93 21.33 7.35
CA ILE A 85 16.72 22.03 7.80
C ILE A 85 17.04 23.51 8.07
N GLY A 86 18.11 23.77 8.80
CA GLY A 86 18.54 25.16 9.10
C GLY A 86 18.87 25.97 7.84
N GLU A 87 19.49 25.37 6.82
CA GLU A 87 19.73 26.00 5.54
C GLU A 87 18.42 26.28 4.79
N TRP A 88 17.51 25.31 4.72
CA TRP A 88 16.24 25.43 4.03
C TRP A 88 15.29 26.45 4.70
N GLU A 89 15.29 26.54 6.04
CA GLU A 89 14.51 27.56 6.76
C GLU A 89 15.04 28.98 6.45
N ARG A 90 16.36 29.18 6.29
CA ARG A 90 16.92 30.46 5.83
C ARG A 90 16.51 30.76 4.40
N GLU A 91 16.57 29.78 3.50
CA GLU A 91 16.13 29.94 2.11
C GLU A 91 14.65 30.34 1.99
N LYS A 92 13.77 29.89 2.88
CA LYS A 92 12.36 30.32 2.89
C LYS A 92 12.23 31.84 2.98
N VAL A 93 13.01 32.46 3.86
CA VAL A 93 13.01 33.93 4.06
C VAL A 93 13.74 34.63 2.90
N GLU A 94 14.94 34.20 2.59
CA GLU A 94 15.82 34.90 1.65
C GLU A 94 15.38 34.75 0.19
N LYS A 95 14.97 33.55 -0.22
CA LYS A 95 14.66 33.22 -1.59
C LYS A 95 13.18 33.34 -1.94
N TYR A 96 12.30 32.92 -1.01
CA TYR A 96 10.86 32.91 -1.22
C TYR A 96 10.12 34.06 -0.53
N GLY A 97 10.82 34.89 0.26
CA GLY A 97 10.26 36.08 0.94
C GLY A 97 9.16 35.72 1.94
N ARG A 98 9.23 34.53 2.55
CA ARG A 98 8.19 34.05 3.47
C ARG A 98 8.45 34.58 4.89
N ASP A 99 7.39 34.96 5.58
CA ASP A 99 7.44 35.37 6.99
C ASP A 99 7.47 34.12 7.91
N ALA A 100 8.35 34.12 8.91
CA ALA A 100 8.42 33.08 9.93
C ALA A 100 7.12 32.95 10.76
N ASN A 101 6.33 34.03 10.83
CA ASN A 101 5.06 34.10 11.57
C ASN A 101 3.83 34.03 10.63
N GLU A 102 3.99 33.53 9.39
CA GLU A 102 2.91 33.38 8.44
C GLU A 102 1.78 32.52 9.05
N GLU A 103 0.55 33.06 9.03
CA GLU A 103 -0.59 32.33 9.50
C GLU A 103 -0.88 31.13 8.59
N TYR A 104 -0.95 29.94 9.18
CA TYR A 104 -1.21 28.70 8.45
C TYR A 104 -2.56 28.14 8.86
N HIS A 105 -3.48 28.02 7.89
CA HIS A 105 -4.75 27.36 8.03
C HIS A 105 -5.06 26.57 6.76
N LYS A 106 -5.32 25.28 6.87
CA LYS A 106 -5.71 24.38 5.76
C LYS A 106 -6.76 23.41 6.25
N GLU A 107 -7.71 23.09 5.39
CA GLU A 107 -8.70 22.04 5.63
C GLU A 107 -8.14 20.65 5.30
N PRO A 108 -8.70 19.55 5.84
CA PRO A 108 -8.29 18.20 5.46
C PRO A 108 -8.60 17.92 3.98
N PHE A 109 -7.66 17.28 3.32
CA PHE A 109 -7.70 16.98 1.89
C PHE A 109 -7.57 15.49 1.63
N ALA A 110 -8.35 14.97 0.67
CA ALA A 110 -8.23 13.61 0.17
C ALA A 110 -8.37 13.59 -1.35
N SER A 111 -7.55 12.77 -2.01
CA SER A 111 -7.56 12.59 -3.46
C SER A 111 -7.24 11.14 -3.82
N ASP A 112 -7.56 10.73 -5.05
CA ASP A 112 -7.22 9.41 -5.59
C ASP A 112 -5.70 9.22 -5.61
N VAL A 113 -5.22 8.22 -4.86
CA VAL A 113 -3.80 7.85 -4.74
C VAL A 113 -3.33 6.90 -5.85
N SER A 114 -4.20 6.49 -6.76
CA SER A 114 -3.84 5.61 -7.88
C SER A 114 -3.43 6.36 -9.15
N GLU A 115 -3.56 7.67 -9.17
CA GLU A 115 -3.24 8.51 -10.34
C GLU A 115 -1.75 8.46 -10.67
N GLY A 116 -1.42 8.17 -11.92
CA GLY A 116 -0.02 8.09 -12.39
C GLY A 116 0.61 6.70 -12.32
N LYS A 117 -0.11 5.61 -12.01
CA LYS A 117 0.42 4.24 -12.01
C LYS A 117 0.99 3.77 -13.35
N ASN A 118 0.61 4.38 -14.47
CA ASN A 118 1.15 4.10 -15.80
C ASN A 118 2.34 5.00 -16.17
N ASP A 119 2.75 5.89 -15.25
CA ASP A 119 3.86 6.81 -15.49
C ASP A 119 5.20 6.07 -15.57
N PRO A 120 6.14 6.49 -16.48
CA PRO A 120 7.48 5.90 -16.57
C PRO A 120 8.26 5.89 -15.26
N ILE A 121 8.21 6.99 -14.46
CA ILE A 121 8.91 7.08 -13.18
C ILE A 121 8.39 6.03 -12.20
N TYR A 122 7.07 5.86 -12.14
CA TYR A 122 6.45 4.83 -11.30
C TYR A 122 6.90 3.42 -11.71
N ASN A 123 7.07 3.13 -13.01
CA ASN A 123 7.35 1.80 -13.55
C ASN A 123 8.84 1.48 -13.71
N ALA A 124 9.74 2.46 -13.53
CA ALA A 124 11.18 2.27 -13.77
C ALA A 124 11.78 1.16 -12.88
N HIS A 125 11.43 1.10 -11.59
CA HIS A 125 11.84 0.04 -10.68
C HIS A 125 10.62 -0.73 -10.13
N SER A 126 10.71 -2.06 -10.04
CA SER A 126 9.64 -2.94 -9.57
C SER A 126 9.65 -3.14 -8.05
N TYR A 127 9.70 -2.06 -7.27
CA TYR A 127 9.55 -2.11 -5.82
C TYR A 127 8.11 -2.53 -5.44
N HIS A 128 7.94 -3.13 -4.24
CA HIS A 128 6.73 -3.89 -3.90
C HIS A 128 5.46 -3.05 -3.79
N THR A 129 5.55 -1.87 -3.18
CA THR A 129 4.46 -0.90 -3.04
C THR A 129 4.99 0.51 -3.27
N LYS A 130 4.20 1.35 -3.91
CA LYS A 130 4.53 2.76 -4.15
C LYS A 130 3.24 3.56 -4.32
N VAL A 131 3.20 4.76 -3.75
CA VAL A 131 2.22 5.78 -4.12
C VAL A 131 2.76 6.53 -5.33
N PRO A 132 2.01 6.68 -6.43
CA PRO A 132 2.46 7.46 -7.58
C PRO A 132 2.73 8.91 -7.23
N TYR A 133 3.86 9.47 -7.68
CA TYR A 133 4.22 10.86 -7.38
C TYR A 133 3.16 11.88 -7.83
N LYS A 134 2.43 11.61 -8.92
CA LYS A 134 1.34 12.48 -9.39
C LYS A 134 0.17 12.57 -8.40
N ALA A 135 -0.12 11.48 -7.71
CA ALA A 135 -1.10 11.50 -6.63
C ALA A 135 -0.59 12.34 -5.44
N ILE A 136 0.69 12.17 -5.07
CA ILE A 136 1.31 12.90 -3.96
C ILE A 136 1.38 14.40 -4.23
N ILE A 137 1.63 14.84 -5.48
CA ILE A 137 1.67 16.28 -5.85
C ILE A 137 0.43 17.02 -5.35
N LYS A 138 -0.77 16.42 -5.46
CA LYS A 138 -2.02 17.08 -5.04
C LYS A 138 -2.03 17.39 -3.54
N PHE A 139 -1.53 16.47 -2.71
CA PHE A 139 -1.40 16.67 -1.26
C PHE A 139 -0.35 17.74 -0.95
N LEU A 140 0.81 17.71 -1.63
CA LEU A 140 1.86 18.70 -1.41
C LEU A 140 1.41 20.10 -1.78
N LEU A 141 0.70 20.27 -2.91
CA LEU A 141 0.16 21.57 -3.31
C LEU A 141 -0.88 22.11 -2.33
N HIS A 142 -1.70 21.22 -1.74
CA HIS A 142 -2.71 21.64 -0.78
C HIS A 142 -2.10 22.09 0.55
N TYR A 143 -1.17 21.30 1.10
CA TYR A 143 -0.66 21.53 2.46
C TYR A 143 0.62 22.35 2.55
N THR A 144 1.33 22.58 1.43
CA THR A 144 2.66 23.19 1.44
C THR A 144 2.83 24.29 0.40
N GLU A 145 3.77 25.19 0.67
CA GLU A 145 4.24 26.21 -0.24
C GLU A 145 5.71 25.96 -0.65
N PRO A 146 6.24 26.61 -1.73
CA PRO A 146 7.64 26.48 -2.12
C PRO A 146 8.62 26.72 -0.96
N GLY A 147 9.59 25.82 -0.82
CA GLY A 147 10.59 25.86 0.25
C GLY A 147 10.20 25.15 1.54
N ASP A 148 8.94 24.72 1.71
CA ASP A 148 8.54 23.94 2.86
C ASP A 148 9.28 22.60 2.96
N VAL A 149 9.49 22.13 4.20
CA VAL A 149 10.20 20.89 4.53
C VAL A 149 9.18 19.79 4.78
N ILE A 150 9.26 18.74 3.98
CA ILE A 150 8.35 17.58 4.03
C ILE A 150 9.11 16.38 4.56
N LEU A 151 8.49 15.62 5.47
CA LEU A 151 9.03 14.36 5.96
C LEU A 151 8.21 13.20 5.40
N ASP A 152 8.91 12.18 4.90
CA ASP A 152 8.37 10.85 4.62
C ASP A 152 9.32 9.81 5.22
N ALA A 153 8.95 9.23 6.38
CA ALA A 153 9.83 8.30 7.08
C ALA A 153 9.54 6.81 6.78
N PHE A 154 8.65 6.54 5.82
CA PHE A 154 8.45 5.25 5.16
C PHE A 154 8.50 5.44 3.64
N CYS A 155 9.55 6.11 3.16
CA CYS A 155 9.59 6.69 1.81
C CYS A 155 9.63 5.66 0.66
N GLY A 156 9.91 4.39 0.94
CA GLY A 156 10.06 3.38 -0.10
C GLY A 156 11.05 3.84 -1.18
N THR A 157 10.58 3.99 -2.40
CA THR A 157 11.40 4.45 -3.54
C THR A 157 11.51 5.98 -3.67
N GLY A 158 11.07 6.75 -2.68
CA GLY A 158 11.23 8.21 -2.63
C GLY A 158 10.29 8.99 -3.56
N MET A 159 9.08 8.47 -3.82
CA MET A 159 8.10 9.15 -4.68
C MET A 159 7.66 10.50 -4.12
N THR A 160 7.70 10.69 -2.79
CA THR A 160 7.44 11.98 -2.14
C THR A 160 8.49 13.03 -2.52
N GLY A 161 9.76 12.65 -2.63
CA GLY A 161 10.82 13.53 -3.11
C GLY A 161 10.63 13.91 -4.59
N VAL A 162 10.27 12.92 -5.44
CA VAL A 162 9.93 13.19 -6.85
C VAL A 162 8.75 14.16 -6.94
N ALA A 163 7.68 13.95 -6.19
CA ALA A 163 6.52 14.83 -6.15
C ALA A 163 6.88 16.26 -5.73
N ALA A 164 7.73 16.41 -4.71
CA ALA A 164 8.20 17.71 -4.22
C ALA A 164 8.98 18.50 -5.27
N ALA A 165 9.80 17.82 -6.06
CA ALA A 165 10.51 18.45 -7.20
C ALA A 165 9.55 18.82 -8.33
N ARG A 166 8.59 17.92 -8.65
CA ARG A 166 7.63 18.07 -9.76
C ARG A 166 6.51 19.08 -9.49
N CYS A 167 6.34 19.57 -8.27
CA CYS A 167 5.54 20.75 -7.97
C CYS A 167 6.05 22.03 -8.69
N ALA A 168 7.23 22.01 -9.29
CA ALA A 168 7.80 23.07 -10.12
C ALA A 168 7.75 22.76 -11.63
N ASN A 169 7.15 21.64 -12.05
CA ASN A 169 7.10 21.21 -13.44
C ASN A 169 5.71 21.46 -14.04
N GLU A 170 5.62 22.40 -14.99
CA GLU A 170 4.34 22.79 -15.60
C GLU A 170 3.65 21.67 -16.38
N GLU A 171 4.42 20.79 -17.06
CA GLU A 171 3.85 19.67 -17.82
C GLU A 171 3.14 18.66 -16.89
N ASP A 172 3.76 18.34 -15.75
CA ASP A 172 3.15 17.46 -14.75
C ASP A 172 1.88 18.09 -14.16
N LEU A 173 1.94 19.40 -13.82
CA LEU A 173 0.78 20.14 -13.28
C LEU A 173 -0.37 20.18 -14.31
N GLN A 174 -0.09 20.47 -15.58
CA GLN A 174 -1.09 20.45 -16.65
C GLN A 174 -1.68 19.04 -16.86
N SER A 175 -0.86 17.98 -16.75
CA SER A 175 -1.35 16.60 -16.84
C SER A 175 -2.35 16.22 -15.72
N LEU A 176 -2.30 16.94 -14.60
CA LEU A 176 -3.23 16.82 -13.47
C LEU A 176 -4.49 17.71 -13.61
N GLY A 177 -4.63 18.41 -14.73
CA GLY A 177 -5.76 19.33 -14.99
C GLY A 177 -5.60 20.70 -14.31
N LEU A 178 -4.39 21.05 -13.85
CA LEU A 178 -4.08 22.32 -13.21
C LEU A 178 -3.56 23.33 -14.24
N LYS A 179 -3.79 24.62 -14.01
CA LYS A 179 -3.28 25.72 -14.83
C LYS A 179 -2.20 26.49 -14.07
N VAL A 180 -1.18 26.96 -14.79
CA VAL A 180 -0.11 27.79 -14.22
C VAL A 180 -0.18 29.16 -14.87
N GLU A 181 -0.42 30.20 -14.07
CA GLU A 181 -0.52 31.60 -14.53
C GLU A 181 0.22 32.51 -13.54
N GLY A 182 1.21 33.27 -14.03
CA GLY A 182 1.97 34.23 -13.22
C GLY A 182 2.66 33.63 -11.96
N GLY A 183 3.08 32.35 -12.03
CA GLY A 183 3.68 31.64 -10.90
C GLY A 183 2.67 31.08 -9.89
N MET A 184 1.37 31.23 -10.16
CA MET A 184 0.28 30.65 -9.38
C MET A 184 -0.24 29.37 -10.05
N ILE A 185 -0.62 28.39 -9.23
CA ILE A 185 -1.26 27.16 -9.65
C ILE A 185 -2.76 27.29 -9.34
N LEU A 186 -3.58 27.12 -10.40
CA LEU A 186 -5.02 27.26 -10.33
C LEU A 186 -5.69 25.91 -10.68
N ASP A 187 -6.88 25.66 -10.14
CA ASP A 187 -7.73 24.55 -10.55
C ASP A 187 -8.40 24.78 -11.92
N SER A 188 -9.24 23.83 -12.35
CA SER A 188 -9.99 23.94 -13.60
C SER A 188 -11.00 25.09 -13.62
N GLU A 189 -11.44 25.56 -12.45
CA GLU A 189 -12.39 26.65 -12.25
C GLU A 189 -11.69 28.02 -12.09
N GLY A 190 -10.36 28.03 -11.99
CA GLY A 190 -9.55 29.24 -11.81
C GLY A 190 -9.31 29.63 -10.33
N ASN A 191 -9.62 28.77 -9.38
CA ASN A 191 -9.33 29.02 -7.97
C ASN A 191 -7.86 28.77 -7.66
N PHE A 192 -7.28 29.61 -6.81
CA PHE A 192 -5.89 29.47 -6.35
C PHE A 192 -5.72 28.20 -5.47
N ILE A 193 -4.70 27.41 -5.75
CA ILE A 193 -4.32 26.23 -4.97
C ILE A 193 -3.00 26.49 -4.22
N SER A 194 -1.93 26.85 -4.96
CA SER A 194 -0.58 27.01 -4.43
C SER A 194 0.29 27.82 -5.39
N LYS A 195 1.53 28.07 -5.01
CA LYS A 195 2.56 28.64 -5.90
C LYS A 195 3.41 27.54 -6.53
N ILE A 196 3.85 27.77 -7.78
CA ILE A 196 4.79 26.90 -8.46
C ILE A 196 6.16 26.99 -7.78
N GLY A 197 6.81 25.85 -7.52
CA GLY A 197 8.15 25.81 -6.95
C GLY A 197 8.44 24.47 -6.28
N LYS A 198 9.73 24.21 -6.07
CA LYS A 198 10.19 22.97 -5.39
C LYS A 198 9.95 23.06 -3.89
N ARG A 199 9.66 21.91 -3.27
CA ARG A 199 9.67 21.69 -1.83
C ARG A 199 10.91 20.88 -1.47
N ASN A 200 11.33 20.96 -0.20
CA ASN A 200 12.46 20.21 0.34
C ASN A 200 11.96 18.94 1.02
N THR A 201 12.70 17.84 0.93
CA THR A 201 12.23 16.57 1.51
C THR A 201 13.29 15.88 2.34
N ILE A 202 12.86 15.31 3.47
CA ILE A 202 13.62 14.34 4.26
C ILE A 202 12.96 12.99 4.02
N LEU A 203 13.72 12.08 3.44
CA LEU A 203 13.26 10.74 3.07
C LEU A 203 13.97 9.72 3.96
N ASN A 204 13.21 8.93 4.69
CA ASN A 204 13.74 7.85 5.50
C ASN A 204 13.06 6.54 5.15
N ASP A 205 13.81 5.48 5.20
CA ASP A 205 13.26 4.11 5.21
C ASP A 205 14.16 3.21 6.05
N LEU A 206 13.60 2.18 6.65
CA LEU A 206 14.37 1.16 7.36
C LEU A 206 15.16 0.29 6.36
N SER A 207 14.63 0.11 5.14
CA SER A 207 15.26 -0.67 4.07
C SER A 207 16.37 0.09 3.38
N THR A 208 17.55 -0.49 3.39
CA THR A 208 18.71 0.01 2.65
C THR A 208 18.47 0.01 1.14
N ALA A 209 17.76 -1.01 0.62
CA ALA A 209 17.42 -1.08 -0.80
C ALA A 209 16.47 0.05 -1.20
N ALA A 210 15.44 0.33 -0.39
CA ALA A 210 14.49 1.42 -0.64
C ALA A 210 15.15 2.79 -0.63
N SER A 211 15.89 3.11 0.44
CA SER A 211 16.57 4.40 0.60
C SER A 211 17.61 4.65 -0.50
N PHE A 212 18.32 3.60 -0.94
CA PHE A 212 19.26 3.69 -2.05
C PHE A 212 18.57 4.03 -3.38
N ILE A 213 17.40 3.42 -3.66
CA ILE A 213 16.58 3.79 -4.82
C ILE A 213 16.08 5.22 -4.68
N ALA A 214 15.57 5.59 -3.49
CA ALA A 214 15.03 6.92 -3.23
C ALA A 214 16.05 8.02 -3.49
N HIS A 215 17.28 7.85 -2.99
CA HIS A 215 18.38 8.81 -3.25
C HIS A 215 18.64 8.97 -4.75
N ASN A 216 18.83 7.87 -5.46
CA ASN A 216 19.22 7.90 -6.87
C ASN A 216 18.10 8.37 -7.80
N TYR A 217 16.84 8.14 -7.45
CA TYR A 217 15.70 8.66 -8.20
C TYR A 217 15.59 10.20 -8.09
N ASN A 218 16.02 10.75 -6.96
CA ASN A 218 15.85 12.16 -6.64
C ASN A 218 17.09 13.01 -6.94
N ASN A 219 18.23 12.41 -7.34
CA ASN A 219 19.50 13.10 -7.55
C ASN A 219 20.16 12.78 -8.89
N VAL A 220 19.38 12.72 -9.96
CA VAL A 220 19.92 12.48 -11.31
C VAL A 220 20.61 13.74 -11.84
N VAL A 221 21.87 13.61 -12.24
CA VAL A 221 22.69 14.74 -12.69
C VAL A 221 22.63 14.90 -14.20
N ASN A 222 23.01 13.86 -14.98
CA ASN A 222 23.03 13.90 -16.44
C ASN A 222 22.67 12.53 -17.02
N ILE A 223 21.42 12.39 -17.43
CA ILE A 223 20.90 11.12 -17.92
C ILE A 223 21.47 10.69 -19.27
N GLU A 224 21.88 11.64 -20.12
CA GLU A 224 22.43 11.34 -21.46
C GLU A 224 23.85 10.78 -21.34
N VAL A 225 24.66 11.33 -20.43
CA VAL A 225 26.00 10.79 -20.11
C VAL A 225 25.87 9.41 -19.50
N PHE A 226 24.95 9.23 -18.57
CA PHE A 226 24.66 7.92 -17.97
C PHE A 226 24.27 6.88 -19.02
N GLU A 227 23.36 7.20 -19.95
CA GLU A 227 22.93 6.30 -21.01
C GLU A 227 24.12 5.87 -21.89
N LYS A 228 24.95 6.81 -22.28
CA LYS A 228 26.17 6.55 -23.10
C LYS A 228 27.16 5.63 -22.37
N ASN A 229 27.47 5.94 -21.12
CA ASN A 229 28.45 5.18 -20.33
C ASN A 229 27.93 3.76 -20.05
N MET A 230 26.67 3.61 -19.66
CA MET A 230 26.09 2.30 -19.41
C MET A 230 25.93 1.47 -20.68
N SER A 231 25.56 2.08 -21.81
CA SER A 231 25.49 1.36 -23.10
C SER A 231 26.86 0.83 -23.50
N ALA A 232 27.90 1.63 -23.41
CA ALA A 232 29.27 1.21 -23.73
C ALA A 232 29.76 0.09 -22.80
N LEU A 233 29.47 0.16 -21.49
CA LEU A 233 29.79 -0.88 -20.52
C LEU A 233 29.10 -2.20 -20.86
N ILE A 234 27.76 -2.15 -21.12
CA ILE A 234 26.97 -3.33 -21.47
C ILE A 234 27.49 -3.97 -22.78
N GLU A 235 27.76 -3.15 -23.81
CA GLU A 235 28.29 -3.62 -25.10
C GLU A 235 29.66 -4.27 -24.95
N LYS A 236 30.55 -3.73 -24.12
CA LYS A 236 31.87 -4.33 -23.82
C LYS A 236 31.72 -5.75 -23.28
N ILE A 237 30.89 -5.95 -22.26
CA ILE A 237 30.67 -7.26 -21.63
C ILE A 237 29.95 -8.20 -22.60
N GLU A 238 28.92 -7.71 -23.30
CA GLU A 238 28.20 -8.54 -24.29
C GLU A 238 29.12 -9.01 -25.41
N LYS A 239 30.05 -8.19 -25.92
CA LYS A 239 31.02 -8.59 -26.94
C LYS A 239 31.89 -9.76 -26.47
N GLU A 240 32.23 -9.83 -25.20
CA GLU A 240 33.04 -10.90 -24.62
C GLU A 240 32.23 -12.20 -24.35
N TYR A 241 30.98 -12.04 -23.85
CA TYR A 241 30.15 -13.13 -23.35
C TYR A 241 28.86 -13.37 -24.14
N HIS A 242 28.72 -12.84 -25.38
CA HIS A 242 27.51 -13.03 -26.20
C HIS A 242 27.18 -14.50 -26.45
N TRP A 243 28.23 -15.36 -26.59
CA TRP A 243 28.09 -16.79 -26.83
C TRP A 243 27.34 -17.53 -25.72
N PHE A 244 27.24 -16.96 -24.51
CA PHE A 244 26.41 -17.49 -23.41
C PHE A 244 24.94 -17.57 -23.80
N TYR A 245 24.48 -16.71 -24.70
CA TYR A 245 23.09 -16.63 -25.13
C TYR A 245 22.92 -16.93 -26.61
N GLU A 246 23.79 -17.75 -27.18
CA GLU A 246 23.69 -18.25 -28.57
C GLU A 246 22.99 -19.59 -28.62
N THR A 247 22.27 -19.83 -29.73
CA THR A 247 21.63 -21.10 -30.05
C THR A 247 21.60 -21.33 -31.54
N LEU A 248 21.61 -22.60 -31.97
CA LEU A 248 21.54 -22.95 -33.38
C LEU A 248 20.13 -22.82 -33.94
N HIS A 249 19.99 -22.02 -34.98
CA HIS A 249 18.79 -21.97 -35.83
C HIS A 249 19.04 -22.91 -37.02
N GLN A 250 18.21 -23.97 -37.13
CA GLN A 250 18.29 -24.94 -38.21
C GLN A 250 17.17 -24.69 -39.21
N THR A 251 17.55 -24.53 -40.48
CA THR A 251 16.66 -24.64 -41.64
C THR A 251 17.09 -25.86 -42.46
N ASP A 252 16.26 -26.34 -43.41
CA ASP A 252 16.49 -27.56 -44.17
C ASP A 252 17.86 -27.65 -44.85
N ASN A 253 18.57 -26.52 -45.03
CA ASN A 253 19.86 -26.44 -45.72
C ASN A 253 20.99 -25.68 -45.02
N GLN A 254 20.78 -25.05 -43.85
CA GLN A 254 21.81 -24.26 -43.17
C GLN A 254 21.62 -24.17 -41.65
N SER A 255 22.75 -24.24 -40.93
CA SER A 255 22.79 -23.86 -39.51
C SER A 255 23.30 -22.45 -39.38
N SER A 256 22.56 -21.63 -38.65
CA SER A 256 22.90 -20.23 -38.35
C SER A 256 22.77 -19.98 -36.83
N ILE A 257 23.38 -18.90 -36.35
CA ILE A 257 23.34 -18.56 -34.92
C ILE A 257 22.15 -17.62 -34.64
N GLY A 258 21.30 -17.98 -33.68
CA GLY A 258 20.24 -17.14 -33.13
C GLY A 258 20.58 -16.68 -31.73
N ASN A 259 20.00 -15.53 -31.31
CA ASN A 259 20.17 -14.97 -29.98
C ASN A 259 19.03 -15.42 -29.05
N ILE A 260 19.36 -16.08 -27.95
CA ILE A 260 18.40 -16.53 -26.93
C ILE A 260 17.73 -15.30 -26.25
N ASN A 261 16.41 -15.30 -26.22
CA ASN A 261 15.63 -14.36 -25.44
C ASN A 261 15.44 -14.86 -23.99
N TYR A 262 15.06 -16.13 -23.86
CA TYR A 262 15.00 -16.86 -22.59
C TYR A 262 14.97 -18.38 -22.80
N VAL A 263 15.43 -19.11 -21.78
CA VAL A 263 15.36 -20.57 -21.69
C VAL A 263 14.31 -20.98 -20.69
N ILE A 264 13.49 -21.98 -21.02
CA ILE A 264 12.51 -22.55 -20.09
C ILE A 264 13.20 -23.67 -19.31
N TRP A 265 13.13 -23.56 -17.97
CA TRP A 265 13.58 -24.60 -17.06
C TRP A 265 12.38 -25.27 -16.40
N SER A 266 12.45 -26.57 -16.21
CA SER A 266 11.42 -27.42 -15.61
C SER A 266 11.95 -28.20 -14.42
N ASP A 267 11.19 -28.30 -13.36
CA ASP A 267 11.45 -29.24 -12.27
C ASP A 267 11.31 -30.67 -12.78
N VAL A 268 12.12 -31.57 -12.21
CA VAL A 268 11.97 -33.03 -12.34
C VAL A 268 11.23 -33.55 -11.12
N PHE A 269 10.23 -34.41 -11.38
CA PHE A 269 9.43 -35.06 -10.35
C PHE A 269 9.60 -36.55 -10.34
N SER A 270 9.38 -37.20 -9.21
CA SER A 270 9.29 -38.65 -9.04
C SER A 270 7.84 -39.07 -8.83
N CYS A 271 7.43 -40.13 -9.48
CA CYS A 271 6.09 -40.71 -9.28
C CYS A 271 6.02 -41.43 -7.92
N PRO A 272 5.09 -41.07 -7.03
CA PRO A 272 4.97 -41.73 -5.72
C PRO A 272 4.56 -43.21 -5.80
N ASN A 273 4.01 -43.66 -6.93
CA ASN A 273 3.56 -45.04 -7.11
C ASN A 273 4.63 -45.98 -7.67
N CYS A 274 5.50 -45.48 -8.56
CA CYS A 274 6.46 -46.34 -9.26
C CYS A 274 7.90 -45.78 -9.29
N THR A 275 8.14 -44.66 -8.57
CA THR A 275 9.43 -43.97 -8.47
C THR A 275 10.05 -43.51 -9.80
N ASN A 276 9.32 -43.64 -10.92
CA ASN A 276 9.79 -43.15 -12.19
C ASN A 276 9.93 -41.66 -12.22
N GLU A 277 11.03 -41.18 -12.72
CA GLU A 277 11.32 -39.75 -12.85
C GLU A 277 10.80 -39.21 -14.18
N PHE A 278 10.26 -37.96 -14.13
CA PHE A 278 9.77 -37.28 -15.32
C PHE A 278 9.90 -35.77 -15.23
N VAL A 279 10.05 -35.14 -16.38
CA VAL A 279 10.12 -33.69 -16.51
C VAL A 279 8.71 -33.11 -16.46
N PHE A 280 8.46 -32.14 -15.57
CA PHE A 280 7.12 -31.57 -15.39
C PHE A 280 6.57 -30.95 -16.68
N TYR A 281 7.39 -30.26 -17.44
CA TYR A 281 7.02 -29.66 -18.72
C TYR A 281 6.40 -30.68 -19.72
N ASP A 282 6.91 -31.90 -19.78
CA ASP A 282 6.48 -32.88 -20.78
C ASP A 282 5.12 -33.53 -20.46
N VAL A 283 4.68 -33.53 -19.20
CA VAL A 283 3.46 -34.22 -18.72
C VAL A 283 2.38 -33.29 -18.18
N ALA A 284 2.72 -32.06 -17.84
CA ALA A 284 1.80 -31.15 -17.15
C ALA A 284 1.11 -30.16 -18.10
N LEU A 285 1.46 -30.14 -19.39
CA LEU A 285 0.84 -29.24 -20.36
C LEU A 285 -0.30 -29.90 -21.10
N ASN A 286 -1.38 -29.15 -21.38
CA ASN A 286 -2.40 -29.60 -22.30
C ASN A 286 -1.85 -29.75 -23.74
N GLU A 287 -2.61 -30.37 -24.64
CA GLU A 287 -2.18 -30.64 -26.05
C GLU A 287 -1.78 -29.34 -26.78
N GLU A 288 -2.42 -28.23 -26.47
CA GLU A 288 -2.10 -26.93 -27.07
C GLU A 288 -0.86 -26.27 -26.43
N GLY A 289 -0.35 -26.80 -25.31
CA GLY A 289 0.81 -26.24 -24.59
C GLY A 289 0.56 -24.87 -23.90
N ASN A 290 -0.69 -24.47 -23.70
CA ASN A 290 -1.08 -23.16 -23.21
C ASN A 290 -1.65 -23.15 -21.78
N LYS A 291 -1.87 -24.31 -21.16
CA LYS A 291 -2.40 -24.47 -19.81
C LYS A 291 -1.79 -25.70 -19.11
N ILE A 292 -1.57 -25.57 -17.80
CA ILE A 292 -1.23 -26.71 -16.94
C ILE A 292 -2.51 -27.50 -16.67
N VAL A 293 -2.44 -28.85 -16.86
CA VAL A 293 -3.54 -29.77 -16.54
C VAL A 293 -3.63 -29.96 -15.02
N ASP A 294 -4.86 -30.16 -14.52
CA ASP A 294 -5.11 -30.38 -13.09
C ASP A 294 -4.69 -31.79 -12.65
N GLU A 295 -4.83 -32.77 -13.55
CA GLU A 295 -4.46 -34.17 -13.37
C GLU A 295 -3.30 -34.56 -14.31
N ILE A 296 -2.24 -35.10 -13.74
CA ILE A 296 -1.01 -35.47 -14.44
C ILE A 296 -0.91 -36.98 -14.47
N SER A 297 -0.77 -37.58 -15.66
CA SER A 297 -0.55 -39.02 -15.82
C SER A 297 0.92 -39.38 -15.81
N CYS A 298 1.32 -40.28 -14.92
CA CYS A 298 2.69 -40.81 -14.91
C CYS A 298 3.01 -41.46 -16.25
N PRO A 299 4.12 -41.09 -16.94
CA PRO A 299 4.42 -41.65 -18.23
C PRO A 299 4.69 -43.17 -18.19
N ASN A 300 5.11 -43.71 -17.03
CA ASN A 300 5.42 -45.13 -16.84
C ASN A 300 4.20 -45.96 -16.39
N CYS A 301 3.69 -45.72 -15.17
CA CYS A 301 2.62 -46.56 -14.59
C CYS A 301 1.21 -46.08 -14.89
N LYS A 302 1.03 -44.96 -15.59
CA LYS A 302 -0.27 -44.32 -15.95
C LYS A 302 -1.12 -43.87 -14.76
N ALA A 303 -0.58 -43.88 -13.54
CA ALA A 303 -1.29 -43.37 -12.38
C ALA A 303 -1.62 -41.87 -12.57
N VAL A 304 -2.86 -41.49 -12.28
CA VAL A 304 -3.32 -40.10 -12.36
C VAL A 304 -3.01 -39.43 -11.01
N LEU A 305 -2.26 -38.34 -11.05
CA LEU A 305 -1.70 -37.64 -9.89
C LEU A 305 -2.09 -36.17 -9.93
N SER A 306 -2.47 -35.62 -8.79
CA SER A 306 -2.56 -34.16 -8.65
C SER A 306 -1.17 -33.58 -8.39
N LYS A 307 -0.94 -32.34 -8.79
CA LYS A 307 0.35 -31.64 -8.59
C LYS A 307 0.81 -31.65 -7.13
N GLU A 308 -0.12 -31.60 -6.18
CA GLU A 308 0.15 -31.60 -4.74
C GLU A 308 0.77 -32.91 -4.22
N LYS A 309 0.50 -34.01 -4.93
CA LYS A 309 1.00 -35.35 -4.59
C LYS A 309 2.34 -35.71 -5.26
N LEU A 310 2.83 -34.82 -6.12
CA LEU A 310 4.10 -35.03 -6.79
C LEU A 310 5.28 -34.67 -5.89
N GLU A 311 6.30 -35.52 -5.88
CA GLU A 311 7.53 -35.29 -5.14
C GLU A 311 8.61 -34.77 -6.11
N ARG A 312 9.23 -33.62 -5.78
CA ARG A 312 10.37 -33.12 -6.55
C ARG A 312 11.58 -34.01 -6.36
N LYS A 313 12.21 -34.39 -7.45
CA LYS A 313 13.48 -35.08 -7.40
C LYS A 313 14.53 -34.17 -6.76
N LYS A 314 15.17 -34.63 -5.69
CA LYS A 314 16.29 -33.97 -5.04
C LYS A 314 17.60 -34.55 -5.57
N THR A 315 18.57 -33.68 -5.79
CA THR A 315 19.91 -34.03 -6.29
C THR A 315 20.97 -33.34 -5.46
N ASN A 316 22.01 -34.06 -5.11
CA ASN A 316 23.17 -33.52 -4.42
C ASN A 316 24.19 -33.01 -5.45
N PHE A 317 24.68 -31.82 -5.26
CA PHE A 317 25.76 -31.26 -6.05
C PHE A 317 26.72 -30.45 -5.16
N TYR A 318 27.95 -30.28 -5.65
CA TYR A 318 28.97 -29.52 -4.99
C TYR A 318 28.80 -28.04 -5.28
N ASP A 319 28.58 -27.23 -4.24
CA ASP A 319 28.51 -25.80 -4.33
C ASP A 319 29.88 -25.18 -4.05
N GLU A 320 30.53 -24.68 -5.10
CA GLU A 320 31.85 -24.06 -5.02
C GLU A 320 31.83 -22.80 -4.12
N ALA A 321 30.74 -22.04 -4.11
CA ALA A 321 30.60 -20.84 -3.31
C ALA A 321 30.62 -21.11 -1.79
N LEU A 322 30.06 -22.25 -1.39
CA LEU A 322 29.98 -22.71 -0.01
C LEU A 322 31.05 -23.74 0.38
N ASN A 323 31.81 -24.22 -0.61
CA ASN A 323 32.80 -25.30 -0.47
C ASN A 323 32.18 -26.55 0.20
N GLY A 324 31.01 -26.97 -0.27
CA GLY A 324 30.25 -28.06 0.34
C GLY A 324 29.21 -28.69 -0.58
N VAL A 325 28.77 -29.90 -0.21
CA VAL A 325 27.70 -30.57 -0.92
C VAL A 325 26.36 -30.11 -0.40
N ILE A 326 25.47 -29.71 -1.30
CA ILE A 326 24.10 -29.27 -0.99
C ILE A 326 23.08 -30.08 -1.76
N GLU A 327 21.87 -30.17 -1.23
CA GLU A 327 20.73 -30.84 -1.87
C GLU A 327 19.75 -29.79 -2.40
N GLN A 328 19.44 -29.87 -3.71
CA GLN A 328 18.43 -29.02 -4.34
C GLN A 328 17.52 -29.86 -5.27
N THR A 329 16.37 -29.28 -5.63
CA THR A 329 15.50 -29.83 -6.66
C THR A 329 16.21 -29.81 -8.01
N GLU A 330 16.17 -30.95 -8.70
CA GLU A 330 16.73 -31.03 -10.06
C GLU A 330 15.86 -30.21 -11.03
N GLN A 331 16.52 -29.33 -11.76
CA GLN A 331 15.89 -28.50 -12.80
C GLN A 331 16.61 -28.74 -14.11
N VAL A 332 15.85 -28.94 -15.19
CA VAL A 332 16.41 -29.18 -16.52
C VAL A 332 15.89 -28.19 -17.55
N PRO A 333 16.72 -27.74 -18.51
CA PRO A 333 16.25 -26.91 -19.60
C PRO A 333 15.43 -27.74 -20.59
N VAL A 334 14.26 -27.19 -21.01
CA VAL A 334 13.28 -27.90 -21.85
C VAL A 334 12.97 -27.20 -23.18
N GLY A 335 13.13 -25.88 -23.25
CA GLY A 335 12.83 -25.12 -24.44
C GLY A 335 13.58 -23.80 -24.52
N VAL A 336 13.77 -23.30 -25.72
CA VAL A 336 14.50 -22.05 -26.01
C VAL A 336 13.63 -21.15 -26.87
N PHE A 337 13.38 -19.95 -26.40
CA PHE A 337 12.86 -18.84 -27.19
C PHE A 337 14.04 -17.97 -27.66
N TYR A 338 14.15 -17.74 -28.95
CA TYR A 338 15.28 -17.03 -29.54
C TYR A 338 14.84 -16.13 -30.72
N THR A 339 15.68 -15.19 -31.07
CA THR A 339 15.52 -14.30 -32.23
C THR A 339 16.56 -14.60 -33.28
N TYR A 340 16.10 -14.80 -34.54
CA TYR A 340 16.93 -14.88 -35.71
C TYR A 340 16.35 -14.01 -36.82
N ASN A 341 17.15 -13.19 -37.48
CA ASN A 341 16.73 -12.25 -38.53
C ASN A 341 15.47 -11.42 -38.10
N LYS A 342 15.47 -10.87 -36.89
CA LYS A 342 14.39 -10.06 -36.31
C LYS A 342 13.07 -10.81 -36.08
N LYS A 343 13.00 -12.12 -36.33
CA LYS A 343 11.82 -12.96 -36.04
C LYS A 343 12.08 -13.81 -34.80
N ARG A 344 11.01 -14.05 -34.03
CA ARG A 344 11.06 -14.88 -32.82
C ARG A 344 10.67 -16.31 -33.15
N TYR A 345 11.43 -17.25 -32.59
CA TYR A 345 11.25 -18.68 -32.76
C TYR A 345 11.24 -19.37 -31.39
N PHE A 346 10.60 -20.54 -31.37
CA PHE A 346 10.65 -21.48 -30.24
C PHE A 346 11.19 -22.81 -30.77
N LYS A 347 12.03 -23.49 -30.00
CA LYS A 347 12.46 -24.87 -30.21
C LYS A 347 12.56 -25.61 -28.87
N LYS A 348 12.36 -26.95 -28.89
CA LYS A 348 12.77 -27.80 -27.78
C LYS A 348 14.27 -27.74 -27.60
N ILE A 349 14.75 -28.01 -26.38
CA ILE A 349 16.19 -28.03 -26.08
C ILE A 349 16.91 -29.11 -26.89
N HIS A 350 17.97 -28.78 -27.56
CA HIS A 350 18.82 -29.69 -28.32
C HIS A 350 20.09 -30.02 -27.54
N GLN A 351 20.84 -31.07 -27.98
CA GLN A 351 22.09 -31.46 -27.34
C GLN A 351 23.11 -30.29 -27.38
N SER A 352 23.20 -29.59 -28.51
CA SER A 352 24.07 -28.42 -28.66
C SER A 352 23.80 -27.30 -27.62
N ASP A 353 22.52 -27.08 -27.25
CA ASP A 353 22.19 -26.09 -26.23
C ASP A 353 22.65 -26.55 -24.84
N LYS A 354 22.52 -27.85 -24.54
CA LYS A 354 23.03 -28.47 -23.30
C LYS A 354 24.54 -28.42 -23.20
N ASP A 355 25.24 -28.59 -24.36
CA ASP A 355 26.70 -28.54 -24.39
C ASP A 355 27.22 -27.12 -24.11
N VAL A 356 26.54 -26.07 -24.62
CA VAL A 356 26.83 -24.66 -24.25
C VAL A 356 26.60 -24.42 -22.75
N ILE A 357 25.52 -24.93 -22.17
CA ILE A 357 25.28 -24.80 -20.72
C ILE A 357 26.43 -25.45 -19.92
N ARG A 358 26.86 -26.66 -20.29
CA ARG A 358 27.97 -27.35 -19.62
C ARG A 358 29.30 -26.64 -19.81
N GLU A 359 29.51 -25.99 -20.95
CA GLU A 359 30.71 -25.18 -21.20
C GLU A 359 30.74 -23.95 -20.28
N ILE A 360 29.59 -23.26 -20.14
CA ILE A 360 29.46 -22.14 -19.21
C ILE A 360 29.75 -22.56 -17.77
N GLU A 361 29.27 -23.73 -17.32
CA GLU A 361 29.52 -24.25 -15.97
C GLU A 361 31.02 -24.50 -15.69
N ARG A 362 31.83 -24.67 -16.70
CA ARG A 362 33.31 -24.83 -16.57
C ARG A 362 34.08 -23.52 -16.53
N VAL A 363 33.41 -22.39 -16.87
CA VAL A 363 34.04 -21.07 -16.80
C VAL A 363 34.10 -20.62 -15.35
N PRO A 364 35.27 -20.44 -14.74
CA PRO A 364 35.37 -20.01 -13.35
C PRO A 364 34.83 -18.59 -13.16
N ASN A 365 33.88 -18.42 -12.26
CA ASN A 365 33.39 -17.10 -11.89
C ASN A 365 34.26 -16.47 -10.80
N LEU A 366 35.20 -15.65 -11.21
CA LEU A 366 36.13 -14.95 -10.29
C LEU A 366 35.58 -13.64 -9.72
N SER A 367 34.45 -13.14 -10.26
CA SER A 367 33.83 -11.91 -9.79
C SER A 367 33.01 -12.16 -8.52
N TRP A 368 32.92 -11.16 -7.68
CA TRP A 368 32.15 -11.24 -6.44
C TRP A 368 30.64 -11.31 -6.71
N TYR A 369 29.94 -12.16 -5.97
CA TYR A 369 28.48 -12.25 -5.90
C TYR A 369 28.04 -12.60 -4.46
N PRO A 370 26.78 -12.30 -4.05
CA PRO A 370 26.33 -12.53 -2.68
C PRO A 370 26.13 -14.02 -2.39
N LYS A 371 26.72 -14.46 -1.27
CA LYS A 371 26.61 -15.82 -0.72
C LYS A 371 25.77 -15.85 0.58
N SER A 372 25.05 -14.75 0.88
CA SER A 372 24.31 -14.58 2.12
C SER A 372 23.29 -15.71 2.32
N LEU A 373 23.24 -16.24 3.54
CA LEU A 373 22.18 -17.18 3.96
C LEU A 373 20.85 -16.46 4.03
N LEU A 374 19.79 -17.08 3.52
CA LEU A 374 18.43 -16.52 3.58
C LEU A 374 17.96 -16.46 5.04
N PRO A 375 17.32 -15.38 5.46
CA PRO A 375 16.68 -15.32 6.77
C PRO A 375 15.50 -16.28 6.86
N ASP A 376 15.22 -16.76 8.06
CA ASP A 376 13.98 -17.50 8.30
C ASP A 376 12.79 -16.58 8.10
N GLY A 377 11.80 -17.04 7.32
CA GLY A 377 10.66 -16.22 7.00
C GLY A 377 9.59 -16.93 6.17
N LYS A 378 8.43 -16.29 6.09
CA LYS A 378 7.28 -16.80 5.32
C LYS A 378 7.61 -16.92 3.82
N ASN A 379 8.31 -15.92 3.25
CA ASN A 379 8.64 -15.88 1.83
C ASN A 379 9.84 -16.77 1.49
N THR A 380 10.79 -16.91 2.39
CA THR A 380 11.99 -17.74 2.21
C THR A 380 11.73 -19.22 2.43
N LYS A 381 10.66 -19.57 3.15
CA LYS A 381 10.27 -20.96 3.43
C LYS A 381 9.92 -21.75 2.17
N GLN A 382 9.20 -21.15 1.20
CA GLN A 382 8.79 -21.88 -0.02
C GLN A 382 10.00 -22.26 -0.89
N PRO A 383 10.92 -21.36 -1.28
CA PRO A 383 12.10 -21.75 -2.06
C PRO A 383 13.02 -22.72 -1.30
N LEU A 384 13.12 -22.61 0.05
CA LEU A 384 13.90 -23.53 0.87
C LEU A 384 13.31 -24.96 0.83
N VAL A 385 12.02 -25.10 1.14
CA VAL A 385 11.36 -26.40 1.25
C VAL A 385 11.19 -27.06 -0.11
N SER A 386 10.74 -26.29 -1.11
CA SER A 386 10.43 -26.84 -2.43
C SER A 386 11.68 -27.08 -3.29
N HIS A 387 12.67 -26.19 -3.24
CA HIS A 387 13.83 -26.23 -4.13
C HIS A 387 15.18 -26.40 -3.43
N GLY A 388 15.24 -26.32 -2.10
CA GLY A 388 16.49 -26.38 -1.35
C GLY A 388 17.33 -25.10 -1.45
N PHE A 389 16.73 -23.94 -1.80
CA PHE A 389 17.46 -22.68 -1.89
C PHE A 389 17.70 -22.12 -0.49
N ARG A 390 18.95 -22.10 -0.05
CA ARG A 390 19.40 -21.62 1.24
C ARG A 390 20.10 -20.27 1.18
N ASN A 391 20.75 -19.97 0.06
CA ASN A 391 21.60 -18.80 -0.13
C ASN A 391 21.13 -18.00 -1.35
N VAL A 392 21.49 -16.72 -1.40
CA VAL A 392 21.04 -15.79 -2.45
C VAL A 392 21.47 -16.24 -3.85
N HIS A 393 22.69 -16.76 -4.04
CA HIS A 393 23.16 -17.22 -5.36
C HIS A 393 22.35 -18.40 -5.93
N HIS A 394 21.63 -19.16 -5.11
CA HIS A 394 20.79 -20.27 -5.58
C HIS A 394 19.58 -19.81 -6.41
N PHE A 395 19.20 -18.53 -6.31
CA PHE A 395 18.14 -17.95 -7.13
C PHE A 395 18.55 -17.70 -8.60
N TYR A 396 19.77 -18.01 -8.97
CA TYR A 396 20.26 -17.79 -10.33
C TYR A 396 20.72 -19.10 -10.98
N THR A 397 20.68 -19.14 -12.32
CA THR A 397 21.44 -20.12 -13.09
C THR A 397 22.91 -19.71 -13.13
N ASN A 398 23.83 -20.63 -13.38
CA ASN A 398 25.26 -20.30 -13.48
C ASN A 398 25.53 -19.25 -14.56
N ARG A 399 24.81 -19.35 -15.69
CA ARG A 399 24.86 -18.37 -16.79
C ARG A 399 24.55 -16.97 -16.32
N ASN A 400 23.34 -16.78 -15.71
CA ASN A 400 22.89 -15.47 -15.28
C ASN A 400 23.72 -14.93 -14.10
N LEU A 401 24.10 -15.79 -13.15
CA LEU A 401 24.96 -15.40 -12.03
C LEU A 401 26.32 -14.87 -12.51
N PHE A 402 26.92 -15.53 -13.48
CA PHE A 402 28.20 -15.12 -14.07
C PHE A 402 28.08 -13.72 -14.70
N ILE A 403 27.11 -13.51 -15.60
CA ILE A 403 26.94 -12.23 -16.29
C ILE A 403 26.58 -11.11 -15.30
N LEU A 404 25.72 -11.39 -14.31
CA LEU A 404 25.34 -10.42 -13.28
C LEU A 404 26.55 -10.04 -12.41
N SER A 405 27.41 -10.98 -12.03
CA SER A 405 28.61 -10.68 -11.24
C SER A 405 29.61 -9.84 -12.05
N LYS A 406 29.75 -10.09 -13.36
CA LYS A 406 30.59 -9.27 -14.24
C LYS A 406 30.04 -7.86 -14.43
N LEU A 407 28.72 -7.72 -14.64
CA LEU A 407 28.05 -6.41 -14.72
C LEU A 407 28.25 -5.62 -13.43
N ASN A 408 28.04 -6.26 -12.26
CA ASN A 408 28.24 -5.61 -10.98
C ASN A 408 29.69 -5.15 -10.78
N GLU A 409 30.68 -6.00 -11.14
CA GLU A 409 32.11 -5.65 -11.06
C GLU A 409 32.44 -4.44 -11.90
N GLU A 410 32.01 -4.38 -13.16
CA GLU A 410 32.29 -3.26 -14.06
C GLU A 410 31.54 -1.97 -13.65
N ILE A 411 30.29 -2.10 -13.15
CA ILE A 411 29.56 -0.95 -12.60
C ILE A 411 30.28 -0.35 -11.37
N GLN A 412 30.88 -1.19 -10.51
CA GLN A 412 31.64 -0.71 -9.35
C GLN A 412 32.90 0.08 -9.74
N LYS A 413 33.42 -0.11 -10.95
CA LYS A 413 34.61 0.61 -11.48
C LYS A 413 34.26 1.96 -12.11
N LEU A 414 32.96 2.30 -12.24
CA LEU A 414 32.57 3.61 -12.75
C LEU A 414 32.86 4.70 -11.72
N ASP A 415 33.49 5.77 -12.14
CA ASP A 415 33.76 6.95 -11.32
C ASP A 415 32.51 7.82 -11.20
N VAL A 416 31.87 8.10 -12.33
CA VAL A 416 30.65 8.84 -12.47
C VAL A 416 29.49 7.86 -12.72
N ASP A 417 28.30 8.13 -12.23
CA ASP A 417 27.09 7.33 -12.42
C ASP A 417 27.10 5.93 -11.76
N ARG A 418 28.13 5.59 -10.97
CA ARG A 418 28.21 4.29 -10.29
C ARG A 418 26.93 3.95 -9.50
N ASN A 419 26.43 4.87 -8.69
CA ASN A 419 25.24 4.61 -7.87
C ASN A 419 23.98 4.44 -8.72
N LEU A 420 23.79 5.25 -9.75
CA LEU A 420 22.66 5.09 -10.69
C LEU A 420 22.77 3.77 -11.48
N GLY A 421 23.98 3.38 -11.89
CA GLY A 421 24.26 2.07 -12.49
C GLY A 421 23.89 0.90 -11.55
N ARG A 422 24.17 1.03 -10.25
CA ARG A 422 23.78 0.05 -9.22
C ARG A 422 22.25 -0.04 -9.04
N VAL A 423 21.52 1.07 -9.13
CA VAL A 423 20.04 1.04 -9.09
C VAL A 423 19.47 0.40 -10.35
N LEU A 424 20.03 0.70 -11.53
CA LEU A 424 19.67 0.01 -12.77
C LEU A 424 19.88 -1.50 -12.63
N PHE A 425 21.04 -1.93 -12.13
CA PHE A 425 21.37 -3.32 -11.83
C PHE A 425 20.38 -3.93 -10.82
N GLN A 426 20.07 -3.22 -9.73
CA GLN A 426 19.09 -3.66 -8.73
C GLN A 426 17.69 -3.90 -9.34
N SER A 427 17.30 -3.11 -10.34
CA SER A 427 16.01 -3.26 -11.03
C SER A 427 15.84 -4.58 -11.80
N ILE A 428 16.93 -5.26 -12.12
CA ILE A 428 16.92 -6.51 -12.88
C ILE A 428 17.26 -7.74 -12.04
N VAL A 429 18.15 -7.59 -11.06
CA VAL A 429 18.79 -8.73 -10.37
C VAL A 429 17.83 -9.59 -9.58
N GLY A 430 16.84 -9.00 -8.89
CA GLY A 430 15.87 -9.76 -8.07
C GLY A 430 14.64 -10.24 -8.83
N THR A 431 14.23 -9.53 -9.89
CA THR A 431 12.88 -9.68 -10.44
C THR A 431 12.82 -10.12 -11.89
N LEU A 432 13.86 -9.90 -12.69
CA LEU A 432 13.85 -10.14 -14.14
C LEU A 432 14.84 -11.20 -14.61
N THR A 433 15.88 -11.50 -13.83
CA THR A 433 16.98 -12.40 -14.20
C THR A 433 17.17 -13.57 -13.24
N SER A 434 16.36 -13.67 -12.20
CA SER A 434 16.38 -14.75 -11.20
C SER A 434 15.40 -15.88 -11.55
N LYS A 435 15.54 -17.04 -10.90
CA LYS A 435 14.61 -18.18 -10.99
C LYS A 435 13.21 -17.90 -10.41
N LEU A 436 12.98 -16.69 -9.88
CA LEU A 436 11.64 -16.21 -9.51
C LEU A 436 10.76 -15.90 -10.72
N VAL A 437 11.37 -15.69 -11.91
CA VAL A 437 10.63 -15.41 -13.14
C VAL A 437 9.93 -16.67 -13.62
N ARG A 438 8.61 -16.69 -13.52
CA ARG A 438 7.77 -17.81 -13.96
C ARG A 438 7.62 -17.80 -15.46
N TYR A 439 7.68 -18.98 -16.07
CA TYR A 439 7.21 -19.16 -17.43
C TYR A 439 5.67 -19.15 -17.43
N ASN A 440 5.08 -18.11 -18.00
CA ASN A 440 3.65 -17.97 -18.12
C ASN A 440 3.18 -18.52 -19.47
N LEU A 441 2.30 -19.51 -19.42
CA LEU A 441 1.70 -20.15 -20.58
C LEU A 441 0.71 -19.21 -21.29
N GLY A 442 0.60 -19.34 -22.60
CA GLY A 442 -0.26 -18.49 -23.44
C GLY A 442 0.38 -17.12 -23.73
N ASN A 443 -0.43 -16.12 -24.07
CA ASN A 443 0.02 -14.78 -24.49
C ASN A 443 0.41 -13.84 -23.34
N ARG A 444 0.60 -14.35 -22.13
CA ARG A 444 1.01 -13.56 -20.97
C ARG A 444 2.55 -13.48 -20.90
N GLY A 445 3.10 -12.31 -20.68
CA GLY A 445 4.53 -12.11 -20.45
C GLY A 445 5.04 -12.88 -19.24
N ASN A 446 6.32 -13.34 -19.29
CA ASN A 446 6.98 -13.95 -18.13
C ASN A 446 7.15 -12.92 -17.00
N GLY A 447 7.08 -13.36 -15.75
CA GLY A 447 7.23 -12.48 -14.62
C GLY A 447 7.14 -13.18 -13.27
N ILE A 448 7.50 -12.45 -12.22
CA ILE A 448 7.43 -12.94 -10.82
C ILE A 448 6.00 -12.95 -10.29
N LEU A 449 5.78 -13.66 -9.19
CA LEU A 449 4.60 -13.50 -8.36
C LEU A 449 4.87 -12.39 -7.35
N ASN A 450 4.31 -11.20 -7.61
CA ASN A 450 4.57 -10.00 -6.81
C ASN A 450 4.31 -10.22 -5.31
N GLY A 451 5.16 -9.64 -4.47
CA GLY A 451 5.08 -9.73 -3.00
C GLY A 451 5.44 -11.12 -2.45
N THR A 452 6.19 -11.92 -3.20
CA THR A 452 6.68 -13.24 -2.78
C THR A 452 8.05 -13.56 -3.37
N LEU A 453 8.77 -14.52 -2.74
CA LEU A 453 9.94 -15.17 -3.30
C LEU A 453 9.58 -16.56 -3.87
N TYR A 454 8.45 -16.68 -4.52
CA TYR A 454 7.91 -17.95 -5.02
C TYR A 454 8.68 -18.45 -6.25
N VAL A 455 9.28 -19.63 -6.13
CA VAL A 455 9.91 -20.36 -7.23
C VAL A 455 8.91 -21.37 -7.81
N SER A 456 8.61 -21.26 -9.10
CA SER A 456 7.66 -22.12 -9.78
C SER A 456 8.34 -23.37 -10.37
N SER A 457 7.54 -24.41 -10.70
CA SER A 457 8.05 -25.61 -11.38
C SER A 457 8.45 -25.37 -12.84
N LEU A 458 8.01 -24.23 -13.42
CA LEU A 458 8.45 -23.76 -14.75
C LEU A 458 8.95 -22.34 -14.61
N ASN A 459 10.24 -22.13 -14.85
CA ASN A 459 10.85 -20.81 -14.82
C ASN A 459 11.44 -20.39 -16.17
N ALA A 460 11.55 -19.06 -16.36
CA ALA A 460 12.14 -18.48 -17.56
C ALA A 460 13.47 -17.80 -17.20
N GLU A 461 14.57 -18.36 -17.66
CA GLU A 461 15.90 -17.76 -17.57
C GLU A 461 16.05 -16.70 -18.66
N SER A 462 15.86 -15.44 -18.33
CA SER A 462 15.94 -14.33 -19.28
C SER A 462 17.38 -14.01 -19.66
N ASN A 463 17.59 -13.57 -20.91
CA ASN A 463 18.87 -13.04 -21.37
C ASN A 463 19.15 -11.70 -20.66
N VAL A 464 20.19 -11.66 -19.82
CA VAL A 464 20.55 -10.51 -18.99
C VAL A 464 20.83 -9.26 -19.83
N PHE A 465 21.49 -9.40 -20.99
CA PHE A 465 21.81 -8.26 -21.87
C PHE A 465 20.55 -7.62 -22.45
N ASN A 466 19.60 -8.44 -22.91
CA ASN A 466 18.32 -7.93 -23.42
C ASN A 466 17.52 -7.22 -22.32
N VAL A 467 17.52 -7.75 -21.10
CA VAL A 467 16.81 -7.20 -19.95
C VAL A 467 17.41 -5.85 -19.53
N ILE A 468 18.74 -5.77 -19.35
CA ILE A 468 19.38 -4.54 -18.88
C ILE A 468 19.31 -3.43 -19.93
N LYS A 469 19.45 -3.72 -21.22
CA LYS A 469 19.26 -2.74 -22.31
C LYS A 469 17.82 -2.21 -22.35
N GLY A 470 16.85 -3.08 -22.13
CA GLY A 470 15.44 -2.67 -22.01
C GLY A 470 15.22 -1.73 -20.82
N LYS A 471 15.73 -2.10 -19.65
CA LYS A 471 15.61 -1.30 -18.44
C LYS A 471 16.38 0.01 -18.50
N LEU A 472 17.54 0.06 -19.14
CA LEU A 472 18.28 1.31 -19.34
C LEU A 472 17.44 2.34 -20.10
N ARG A 473 16.77 1.93 -21.17
CA ARG A 473 15.85 2.82 -21.93
C ARG A 473 14.68 3.32 -21.07
N ASP A 474 14.11 2.43 -20.25
CA ASP A 474 13.01 2.80 -19.34
C ASP A 474 13.49 3.81 -18.28
N PHE A 475 14.72 3.61 -17.73
CA PHE A 475 15.33 4.51 -16.76
C PHE A 475 15.63 5.90 -17.35
N CYS A 476 16.20 5.93 -18.55
CA CYS A 476 16.51 7.22 -19.22
C CYS A 476 15.23 8.02 -19.50
N LYS A 477 14.15 7.35 -19.88
CA LYS A 477 12.84 7.99 -20.03
C LYS A 477 12.28 8.52 -18.71
N ALA A 478 12.40 7.72 -17.64
CA ALA A 478 11.79 8.02 -16.35
C ALA A 478 12.50 9.15 -15.60
N LEU A 479 13.83 9.17 -15.64
CA LEU A 479 14.63 10.01 -14.76
C LEU A 479 15.12 11.31 -15.42
N LYS A 480 14.67 11.61 -16.64
CA LYS A 480 15.01 12.87 -17.31
C LYS A 480 14.54 14.05 -16.45
N ASP A 481 15.45 15.01 -16.22
CA ASP A 481 15.19 16.27 -15.48
C ASP A 481 14.68 16.09 -14.04
N ASN A 482 15.02 14.98 -13.38
CA ASN A 482 14.58 14.69 -12.01
C ASN A 482 15.67 15.03 -10.98
N LYS A 483 15.73 16.31 -10.56
CA LYS A 483 16.62 16.78 -9.49
C LYS A 483 15.82 17.47 -8.41
N SER A 484 15.76 16.88 -7.23
CA SER A 484 15.07 17.43 -6.05
C SER A 484 16.07 17.93 -4.99
N LYS A 485 15.59 18.73 -4.06
CA LYS A 485 16.29 19.05 -2.82
C LYS A 485 15.86 18.06 -1.76
N ASN A 486 16.70 17.11 -1.44
CA ASN A 486 16.39 16.04 -0.51
C ASN A 486 17.60 15.63 0.34
N VAL A 487 17.28 15.06 1.51
CA VAL A 487 18.22 14.30 2.34
C VAL A 487 17.62 12.94 2.59
N VAL A 488 18.42 11.89 2.42
CA VAL A 488 17.98 10.51 2.58
C VAL A 488 18.77 9.82 3.70
N THR A 489 18.07 9.02 4.51
CA THR A 489 18.63 8.34 5.68
C THR A 489 18.08 6.91 5.81
N VAL A 490 18.81 6.03 6.50
CA VAL A 490 18.40 4.64 6.79
C VAL A 490 18.35 4.44 8.29
N GLN A 491 17.14 4.38 8.84
CA GLN A 491 16.91 4.07 10.26
C GLN A 491 15.43 3.80 10.55
N SER A 492 15.10 3.44 11.78
CA SER A 492 13.70 3.33 12.21
C SER A 492 13.01 4.70 12.16
N ALA A 493 11.75 4.71 11.70
CA ALA A 493 10.93 5.92 11.68
C ALA A 493 10.69 6.51 13.09
N SER A 494 10.82 5.68 14.14
CA SER A 494 10.70 6.10 15.55
C SER A 494 11.90 6.89 16.06
N THR A 495 13.05 6.80 15.39
CA THR A 495 14.34 7.36 15.88
C THR A 495 14.97 8.40 14.96
N VAL A 496 14.26 8.86 13.91
CA VAL A 496 14.82 9.88 13.01
C VAL A 496 15.15 11.15 13.78
N GLY A 497 16.45 11.49 13.79
CA GLY A 497 17.06 12.55 14.60
C GLY A 497 16.81 13.97 14.08
N ILE A 498 15.53 14.35 13.89
CA ILE A 498 15.09 15.66 13.44
C ILE A 498 14.76 16.53 14.65
N ALA A 499 15.07 17.82 14.58
CA ALA A 499 14.75 18.78 15.64
C ALA A 499 13.24 18.93 15.83
N ASP A 500 12.82 19.22 17.07
CA ASP A 500 11.42 19.40 17.42
C ASP A 500 10.79 20.57 16.64
N ASN A 501 9.53 20.41 16.19
CA ASN A 501 8.75 21.45 15.52
C ASN A 501 9.46 22.08 14.30
N SER A 502 10.13 21.27 13.49
CA SER A 502 10.93 21.75 12.33
C SER A 502 10.33 21.35 10.97
N ILE A 503 9.38 20.42 10.95
CA ILE A 503 8.76 19.88 9.73
C ILE A 503 7.45 20.62 9.43
N ASP A 504 7.23 21.00 8.16
CA ASP A 504 6.01 21.70 7.74
C ASP A 504 4.87 20.75 7.37
N TYR A 505 5.17 19.58 6.84
CA TYR A 505 4.16 18.60 6.43
C TYR A 505 4.73 17.17 6.45
N ILE A 506 3.87 16.20 6.78
CA ILE A 506 4.22 14.79 6.72
C ILE A 506 3.28 14.09 5.74
N PHE A 507 3.84 13.43 4.73
CA PHE A 507 3.14 12.45 3.90
C PHE A 507 3.78 11.08 4.15
N THR A 508 2.98 10.05 4.42
CA THR A 508 3.55 8.75 4.76
C THR A 508 2.64 7.59 4.32
N ASP A 509 3.25 6.52 3.82
CA ASP A 509 2.62 5.24 3.42
C ASP A 509 3.27 4.12 4.26
N PRO A 510 2.83 3.93 5.53
CA PRO A 510 3.46 2.97 6.43
C PRO A 510 3.14 1.52 6.05
N PRO A 511 3.92 0.53 6.50
CA PRO A 511 3.67 -0.89 6.24
C PRO A 511 2.28 -1.35 6.67
N PHE A 512 1.60 -2.14 5.81
CA PHE A 512 0.20 -2.56 5.99
C PHE A 512 0.06 -3.85 6.84
N GLY A 513 0.75 -3.97 7.96
CA GLY A 513 0.67 -5.13 8.86
C GLY A 513 1.25 -6.41 8.23
N ALA A 514 0.44 -7.47 8.04
CA ALA A 514 0.91 -8.78 7.56
C ALA A 514 0.98 -8.95 6.03
N ASN A 515 0.69 -7.90 5.25
CA ASN A 515 0.53 -8.03 3.80
C ASN A 515 1.84 -8.28 3.06
N ILE A 516 2.90 -7.57 3.43
CA ILE A 516 4.21 -7.60 2.79
C ILE A 516 5.28 -7.65 3.87
N ASN A 517 6.21 -8.60 3.78
CA ASN A 517 7.38 -8.72 4.64
C ASN A 517 8.57 -8.13 3.87
N TYR A 518 8.80 -6.83 4.05
CA TYR A 518 9.75 -6.07 3.24
C TYR A 518 11.19 -6.57 3.39
N SER A 519 11.65 -6.82 4.62
CA SER A 519 13.02 -7.30 4.88
C SER A 519 13.32 -8.64 4.19
N GLU A 520 12.34 -9.57 4.15
CA GLU A 520 12.50 -10.85 3.45
C GLU A 520 12.59 -10.65 1.92
N LEU A 521 11.75 -9.77 1.35
CA LEU A 521 11.66 -9.55 -0.09
C LEU A 521 12.83 -8.73 -0.62
N ASN A 522 13.30 -7.74 0.16
CA ASN A 522 14.42 -6.88 -0.19
C ASN A 522 15.77 -7.58 -0.01
N PHE A 523 15.83 -8.70 0.71
CA PHE A 523 17.06 -9.38 1.09
C PHE A 523 17.96 -9.72 -0.10
N ILE A 524 17.37 -10.12 -1.25
CA ILE A 524 18.14 -10.40 -2.48
C ILE A 524 18.83 -9.13 -2.96
N TRP A 525 18.12 -7.99 -3.02
CA TRP A 525 18.68 -6.72 -3.46
C TRP A 525 19.76 -6.20 -2.51
N GLU A 526 19.47 -6.26 -1.20
CA GLU A 526 20.37 -5.79 -0.14
C GLU A 526 21.64 -6.63 -0.04
N SER A 527 21.55 -7.93 -0.31
CA SER A 527 22.73 -8.80 -0.41
C SER A 527 23.70 -8.37 -1.51
N TRP A 528 23.19 -7.91 -2.67
CA TRP A 528 24.03 -7.33 -3.72
C TRP A 528 24.60 -5.96 -3.36
N LEU A 529 23.92 -5.21 -2.48
CA LEU A 529 24.41 -3.93 -1.92
C LEU A 529 25.40 -4.12 -0.76
N LYS A 530 25.46 -5.31 -0.15
CA LYS A 530 26.26 -5.69 1.03
C LYS A 530 25.83 -5.01 2.34
N VAL A 531 24.70 -4.32 2.34
CA VAL A 531 24.13 -3.65 3.51
C VAL A 531 22.67 -4.09 3.64
N ILE A 532 22.34 -4.73 4.74
CA ILE A 532 21.06 -5.43 4.95
C ILE A 532 20.25 -4.70 6.01
N THR A 533 18.95 -4.66 5.82
CA THR A 533 17.98 -4.10 6.76
C THR A 533 18.05 -4.82 8.12
N ASN A 534 18.18 -4.04 9.19
CA ASN A 534 17.96 -4.55 10.54
C ASN A 534 16.45 -4.61 10.81
N ASN A 535 15.89 -5.83 10.76
CA ASN A 535 14.46 -6.04 10.82
C ASN A 535 13.86 -6.00 12.24
N ASN A 536 14.67 -5.77 13.29
CA ASN A 536 14.15 -5.67 14.66
C ASN A 536 13.10 -4.58 14.80
N SER A 537 13.30 -3.43 14.14
CA SER A 537 12.38 -2.28 14.14
C SER A 537 11.41 -2.27 12.95
N GLU A 538 11.32 -3.35 12.17
CA GLU A 538 10.39 -3.46 11.05
C GLU A 538 8.94 -3.51 11.57
N ALA A 539 8.13 -2.51 11.23
CA ALA A 539 6.75 -2.37 11.69
C ALA A 539 5.80 -3.26 10.87
N ILE A 540 5.85 -4.56 11.11
CA ILE A 540 5.01 -5.57 10.44
C ILE A 540 4.41 -6.57 11.44
N ILE A 541 3.40 -7.32 10.99
CA ILE A 541 2.88 -8.50 11.70
C ILE A 541 3.50 -9.73 11.05
N ASN A 542 4.43 -10.38 11.75
CA ASN A 542 5.18 -11.53 11.26
C ASN A 542 5.47 -12.51 12.40
N ALA A 543 4.91 -13.72 12.31
CA ALA A 543 5.07 -14.75 13.34
C ALA A 543 6.53 -15.24 13.46
N THR A 544 7.32 -15.24 12.38
CA THR A 544 8.74 -15.65 12.41
C THR A 544 9.61 -14.63 13.15
N GLN A 545 9.21 -13.36 13.12
CA GLN A 545 9.86 -12.28 13.89
C GLN A 545 9.21 -12.08 15.28
N GLU A 546 8.30 -12.97 15.69
CA GLU A 546 7.54 -12.89 16.96
C GLU A 546 6.76 -11.57 17.13
N LYS A 547 6.31 -10.98 16.02
CA LYS A 547 5.55 -9.72 15.97
C LYS A 547 4.08 -9.97 15.68
N GLY A 548 3.23 -9.78 16.70
CA GLY A 548 1.78 -9.76 16.61
C GLY A 548 1.23 -8.36 16.32
N ILE A 549 -0.10 -8.20 16.49
CA ILE A 549 -0.79 -6.90 16.30
C ILE A 549 -0.30 -5.85 17.33
N THR A 550 -0.05 -6.27 18.58
CA THR A 550 0.41 -5.37 19.66
C THR A 550 1.79 -4.80 19.34
N GLN A 551 2.77 -5.65 18.99
CA GLN A 551 4.12 -5.21 18.62
C GLN A 551 4.10 -4.29 17.39
N TYR A 552 3.25 -4.60 16.41
CA TYR A 552 3.03 -3.71 15.26
C TYR A 552 2.48 -2.35 15.70
N GLN A 553 1.49 -2.32 16.58
CA GLN A 553 0.90 -1.10 17.11
C GLN A 553 1.94 -0.28 17.90
N ASP A 554 2.75 -0.92 18.74
CA ASP A 554 3.80 -0.26 19.53
C ASP A 554 4.86 0.41 18.63
N LEU A 555 5.31 -0.29 17.57
CA LEU A 555 6.25 0.27 16.59
C LEU A 555 5.66 1.45 15.81
N MET A 556 4.38 1.36 15.43
CA MET A 556 3.68 2.46 14.79
C MET A 556 3.45 3.64 15.73
N GLU A 557 3.11 3.38 16.99
CA GLU A 557 2.99 4.42 18.02
C GLU A 557 4.32 5.16 18.23
N GLY A 558 5.44 4.45 18.30
CA GLY A 558 6.78 5.04 18.37
C GLY A 558 7.08 5.95 17.17
N SER A 559 6.73 5.49 15.96
CA SER A 559 6.90 6.28 14.73
C SER A 559 6.02 7.54 14.74
N PHE A 560 4.75 7.43 15.12
CA PHE A 560 3.85 8.58 15.18
C PHE A 560 4.22 9.57 16.32
N LYS A 561 4.76 9.09 17.44
CA LYS A 561 5.30 9.97 18.50
C LYS A 561 6.46 10.82 17.98
N ASN A 562 7.35 10.21 17.19
CA ASN A 562 8.43 10.95 16.55
C ASN A 562 7.88 11.95 15.50
N TYR A 563 6.90 11.57 14.71
CA TYR A 563 6.22 12.48 13.78
C TYR A 563 5.57 13.67 14.50
N TYR A 564 4.88 13.41 15.60
CA TYR A 564 4.27 14.45 16.42
C TYR A 564 5.30 15.43 16.99
N ARG A 565 6.44 14.90 17.47
CA ARG A 565 7.54 15.71 18.01
C ARG A 565 8.11 16.67 16.96
N VAL A 566 8.38 16.17 15.75
CA VAL A 566 9.08 16.94 14.71
C VAL A 566 8.16 17.87 13.89
N LEU A 567 6.86 17.55 13.78
CA LEU A 567 5.90 18.37 13.05
C LEU A 567 5.64 19.69 13.77
N LYS A 568 5.60 20.81 13.05
CA LYS A 568 5.27 22.12 13.60
C LYS A 568 3.81 22.14 14.12
N PRO A 569 3.50 22.85 15.22
CA PRO A 569 2.12 23.00 15.71
C PRO A 569 1.19 23.61 14.64
N GLY A 570 -0.03 23.12 14.55
CA GLY A 570 -1.03 23.54 13.56
C GLY A 570 -0.84 22.95 12.16
N ARG A 571 0.20 22.14 11.93
CA ARG A 571 0.50 21.52 10.65
C ARG A 571 -0.09 20.12 10.54
N TRP A 572 -0.09 19.57 9.32
CA TRP A 572 -0.81 18.37 8.92
C TRP A 572 0.10 17.19 8.64
N MET A 573 -0.47 16.01 8.88
CA MET A 573 0.05 14.72 8.43
C MET A 573 -1.02 14.00 7.61
N THR A 574 -0.62 13.43 6.48
CA THR A 574 -1.44 12.51 5.68
C THR A 574 -0.85 11.11 5.75
N VAL A 575 -1.68 10.14 6.15
CA VAL A 575 -1.32 8.72 6.18
C VAL A 575 -2.16 7.99 5.13
N GLU A 576 -1.51 7.40 4.14
CA GLU A 576 -2.14 6.44 3.23
C GLU A 576 -2.05 5.05 3.86
N PHE A 577 -3.14 4.29 3.83
CA PHE A 577 -3.17 2.97 4.45
C PHE A 577 -4.14 2.02 3.76
N SER A 578 -3.72 0.77 3.51
CA SER A 578 -4.53 -0.24 2.83
C SER A 578 -4.41 -1.60 3.52
N ASN A 579 -5.37 -1.95 4.36
CA ASN A 579 -5.44 -3.28 4.97
C ASN A 579 -6.90 -3.78 5.05
N PRO A 580 -7.18 -5.06 4.70
CA PRO A 580 -8.53 -5.64 4.77
C PRO A 580 -9.02 -5.94 6.20
N LYS A 581 -8.14 -5.87 7.22
CA LYS A 581 -8.50 -6.23 8.59
C LYS A 581 -8.81 -4.99 9.42
N ALA A 582 -10.01 -4.93 9.98
CA ALA A 582 -10.44 -3.85 10.86
C ALA A 582 -9.51 -3.67 12.09
N SER A 583 -8.99 -4.77 12.66
CA SER A 583 -8.07 -4.72 13.80
C SER A 583 -6.76 -3.97 13.49
N VAL A 584 -6.20 -4.14 12.29
CA VAL A 584 -4.98 -3.42 11.88
C VAL A 584 -5.29 -1.94 11.64
N TRP A 585 -6.46 -1.66 11.08
CA TRP A 585 -6.97 -0.33 10.88
C TRP A 585 -7.15 0.44 12.20
N ASN A 586 -7.80 -0.19 13.18
CA ASN A 586 -7.99 0.40 14.51
C ASN A 586 -6.63 0.63 15.22
N ALA A 587 -5.69 -0.32 15.08
CA ALA A 587 -4.35 -0.17 15.65
C ALA A 587 -3.61 1.08 15.13
N ILE A 588 -3.72 1.41 13.84
CA ILE A 588 -3.13 2.61 13.24
C ILE A 588 -3.79 3.87 13.79
N GLN A 589 -5.13 3.94 13.83
CA GLN A 589 -5.82 5.11 14.37
C GLN A 589 -5.48 5.33 15.86
N GLU A 590 -5.48 4.26 16.64
CA GLU A 590 -5.14 4.32 18.07
C GLU A 590 -3.69 4.77 18.28
N ALA A 591 -2.75 4.26 17.49
CA ALA A 591 -1.34 4.67 17.54
C ALA A 591 -1.16 6.17 17.21
N MET A 592 -1.88 6.69 16.20
CA MET A 592 -1.87 8.12 15.87
C MET A 592 -2.45 8.96 17.02
N GLN A 593 -3.58 8.55 17.58
CA GLN A 593 -4.21 9.22 18.70
C GLN A 593 -3.30 9.23 19.93
N LYS A 594 -2.76 8.09 20.33
CA LYS A 594 -1.80 7.97 21.46
C LYS A 594 -0.55 8.83 21.29
N ALA A 595 -0.14 9.06 20.04
CA ALA A 595 0.96 9.98 19.74
C ALA A 595 0.60 11.47 19.93
N GLY A 596 -0.69 11.82 19.99
CA GLY A 596 -1.17 13.20 20.18
C GLY A 596 -1.84 13.85 18.97
N PHE A 597 -1.92 13.15 17.83
CA PHE A 597 -2.58 13.65 16.62
C PHE A 597 -4.11 13.69 16.76
N VAL A 598 -4.71 14.72 16.22
CA VAL A 598 -6.17 14.80 16.06
C VAL A 598 -6.55 14.43 14.63
N ILE A 599 -7.33 13.37 14.50
CA ILE A 599 -7.82 12.91 13.20
C ILE A 599 -8.97 13.83 12.77
N ALA A 600 -8.86 14.43 11.59
CA ALA A 600 -9.84 15.38 11.05
C ALA A 600 -10.61 14.81 9.85
N ASN A 601 -10.07 13.82 9.15
CA ASN A 601 -10.77 13.16 8.05
C ASN A 601 -10.22 11.75 7.80
N VAL A 602 -11.13 10.85 7.44
CA VAL A 602 -10.82 9.51 6.95
C VAL A 602 -11.60 9.30 5.66
N ALA A 603 -10.90 9.32 4.53
CA ALA A 603 -11.50 9.13 3.22
C ALA A 603 -11.18 7.73 2.68
N ALA A 604 -12.21 7.02 2.21
CA ALA A 604 -12.06 5.77 1.50
C ALA A 604 -12.05 6.04 0.00
N LEU A 605 -11.00 5.63 -0.70
CA LEU A 605 -10.81 5.88 -2.12
C LEU A 605 -10.93 4.58 -2.91
N ASP A 606 -11.80 4.56 -3.93
CA ASP A 606 -12.01 3.40 -4.79
C ASP A 606 -10.83 3.18 -5.74
N LYS A 607 -10.20 2.02 -5.66
CA LYS A 607 -9.20 1.59 -6.65
C LYS A 607 -9.89 1.27 -7.98
N LYS A 608 -9.62 2.05 -9.01
CA LYS A 608 -10.06 1.78 -10.39
C LYS A 608 -9.52 0.46 -10.96
N GLN A 609 -8.41 -0.06 -10.39
CA GLN A 609 -7.85 -1.39 -10.72
C GLN A 609 -7.55 -2.15 -9.42
N GLY A 610 -8.21 -3.28 -9.22
CA GLY A 610 -7.96 -4.17 -8.08
C GLY A 610 -6.57 -4.84 -8.16
N SER A 611 -5.90 -5.01 -7.00
CA SER A 611 -4.71 -5.86 -6.91
C SER A 611 -5.07 -7.32 -7.20
N PHE A 612 -4.08 -8.16 -7.56
CA PHE A 612 -4.29 -9.60 -7.79
C PHE A 612 -5.02 -10.28 -6.61
N LYS A 613 -4.68 -9.92 -5.36
CA LYS A 613 -5.40 -10.38 -4.16
C LYS A 613 -6.85 -9.87 -4.09
N ALA A 614 -7.12 -8.66 -4.52
CA ALA A 614 -8.47 -8.10 -4.56
C ALA A 614 -9.36 -8.77 -5.62
N VAL A 615 -8.77 -9.35 -6.65
CA VAL A 615 -9.49 -10.10 -7.70
C VAL A 615 -9.69 -11.57 -7.33
N THR A 616 -8.76 -12.14 -6.54
CA THR A 616 -8.74 -13.60 -6.26
C THR A 616 -9.26 -13.97 -4.86
N THR A 617 -9.46 -13.01 -3.96
CA THR A 617 -9.99 -13.26 -2.61
C THR A 617 -11.22 -12.41 -2.33
N THR A 618 -12.27 -13.04 -1.81
CA THR A 618 -13.54 -12.39 -1.44
C THR A 618 -13.43 -11.46 -0.22
N THR A 619 -12.29 -11.45 0.48
CA THR A 619 -12.04 -10.69 1.72
C THR A 619 -11.08 -9.51 1.55
N ALA A 620 -10.66 -9.15 0.33
CA ALA A 620 -9.75 -8.04 0.11
C ALA A 620 -10.52 -6.71 0.05
N VAL A 621 -10.14 -5.73 0.87
CA VAL A 621 -10.60 -4.33 0.75
C VAL A 621 -10.15 -3.79 -0.59
N LYS A 622 -11.09 -3.28 -1.38
CA LYS A 622 -10.83 -2.69 -2.70
C LYS A 622 -10.52 -1.19 -2.62
N GLN A 623 -10.43 -0.65 -1.41
CA GLN A 623 -10.29 0.79 -1.17
C GLN A 623 -8.99 1.07 -0.42
N ASP A 624 -8.29 2.10 -0.82
CA ASP A 624 -7.23 2.72 -0.02
C ASP A 624 -7.85 3.78 0.89
N LEU A 625 -7.36 3.88 2.11
CA LEU A 625 -7.82 4.84 3.10
C LEU A 625 -6.77 5.94 3.24
N VAL A 626 -7.22 7.17 3.22
CA VAL A 626 -6.39 8.36 3.45
C VAL A 626 -6.86 9.02 4.73
N ILE A 627 -5.96 9.11 5.70
CA ILE A 627 -6.22 9.77 6.99
C ILE A 627 -5.52 11.12 6.97
N SER A 628 -6.27 12.19 7.20
CA SER A 628 -5.74 13.51 7.46
C SER A 628 -5.81 13.80 8.95
N ALA A 629 -4.66 14.09 9.57
CA ALA A 629 -4.56 14.42 10.99
C ALA A 629 -3.66 15.63 11.18
N TYR A 630 -3.86 16.38 12.26
CA TYR A 630 -3.07 17.56 12.56
C TYR A 630 -2.50 17.55 13.97
N LYS A 631 -1.40 18.30 14.16
CA LYS A 631 -0.84 18.59 15.49
C LYS A 631 -1.51 19.84 16.04
N PRO A 632 -2.18 19.78 17.20
CA PRO A 632 -2.80 20.95 17.83
C PRO A 632 -1.79 22.07 18.11
N ARG A 633 -2.24 23.33 18.10
CA ARG A 633 -1.43 24.47 18.50
C ARG A 633 -1.22 24.45 20.02
N LYS A 634 -0.03 24.85 20.48
CA LYS A 634 0.33 24.82 21.91
C LYS A 634 -0.61 25.69 22.75
N GLU A 635 -0.97 26.86 22.28
CA GLU A 635 -1.90 27.80 22.92
C GLU A 635 -3.25 27.15 23.25
N ASN A 636 -3.73 26.30 22.36
CA ASN A 636 -4.98 25.57 22.52
C ASN A 636 -4.89 24.50 23.61
N ILE A 637 -3.74 23.79 23.68
CA ILE A 637 -3.48 22.81 24.73
C ILE A 637 -3.37 23.49 26.09
N ASP A 638 -2.67 24.61 26.16
CA ASP A 638 -2.46 25.35 27.41
C ASP A 638 -3.80 25.92 27.93
N LYS A 639 -4.63 26.48 27.04
CA LYS A 639 -5.98 26.95 27.41
C LYS A 639 -6.86 25.82 27.96
N MET A 640 -6.87 24.66 27.35
CA MET A 640 -7.64 23.51 27.85
C MET A 640 -7.10 22.98 29.18
N LYS A 641 -5.79 23.10 29.46
CA LYS A 641 -5.19 22.75 30.76
C LYS A 641 -5.61 23.70 31.85
N GLU A 642 -5.81 24.99 31.56
CA GLU A 642 -6.39 25.96 32.48
C GLU A 642 -7.85 25.64 32.81
N GLU A 643 -8.62 25.16 31.82
CA GLU A 643 -10.03 24.81 31.89
C GLU A 643 -10.30 23.36 32.33
N LYS A 644 -9.27 22.58 32.68
CA LYS A 644 -9.28 21.10 32.84
C LYS A 644 -10.36 20.52 33.79
N ASN A 645 -10.88 21.30 34.72
CA ASN A 645 -11.88 20.84 35.67
C ASN A 645 -13.30 21.35 35.33
N THR A 646 -13.52 21.91 34.17
CA THR A 646 -14.80 22.48 33.74
C THR A 646 -15.23 21.89 32.40
N GLU A 647 -16.53 21.97 32.09
CA GLU A 647 -17.06 21.58 30.78
C GLU A 647 -16.48 22.43 29.63
N GLU A 648 -15.96 23.63 29.94
CA GLU A 648 -15.41 24.55 28.93
C GLU A 648 -14.23 23.92 28.15
N SER A 649 -13.43 23.04 28.77
CA SER A 649 -12.35 22.33 28.06
C SER A 649 -12.89 21.48 26.89
N ALA A 650 -14.08 20.86 27.05
CA ALA A 650 -14.72 20.12 25.96
C ALA A 650 -15.17 21.06 24.83
N TRP A 651 -15.78 22.21 25.18
CA TRP A 651 -16.28 23.15 24.18
C TRP A 651 -15.16 23.91 23.47
N THR A 652 -14.08 24.21 24.18
CA THR A 652 -12.82 24.73 23.57
C THR A 652 -12.28 23.76 22.54
N PHE A 653 -12.21 22.44 22.86
CA PHE A 653 -11.82 21.43 21.89
C PHE A 653 -12.74 21.40 20.66
N VAL A 654 -14.07 21.34 20.87
CA VAL A 654 -15.04 21.27 19.76
C VAL A 654 -14.92 22.49 18.85
N THR A 655 -14.80 23.70 19.41
CA THR A 655 -14.63 24.93 18.62
C THR A 655 -13.40 24.86 17.72
N GLN A 656 -12.26 24.45 18.29
CA GLN A 656 -11.00 24.35 17.58
C GLN A 656 -11.03 23.25 16.52
N HIS A 657 -11.64 22.11 16.83
CA HIS A 657 -11.73 20.99 15.89
C HIS A 657 -12.66 21.35 14.72
N LEU A 658 -13.83 21.94 14.99
CA LEU A 658 -14.76 22.42 13.94
C LEU A 658 -14.11 23.46 13.02
N ASP A 659 -13.21 24.30 13.53
CA ASP A 659 -12.45 25.28 12.74
C ASP A 659 -11.50 24.61 11.72
N GLN A 660 -10.96 23.44 12.05
CA GLN A 660 -10.08 22.66 11.18
C GLN A 660 -10.82 21.75 10.19
N LEU A 661 -12.14 21.58 10.33
CA LEU A 661 -12.90 20.68 9.49
C LEU A 661 -13.45 21.36 8.23
N PRO A 662 -13.54 20.65 7.08
CA PRO A 662 -14.12 21.22 5.86
C PRO A 662 -15.57 21.64 6.12
N VAL A 663 -15.94 22.80 5.61
CA VAL A 663 -17.31 23.31 5.76
C VAL A 663 -18.28 22.55 4.86
N PHE A 664 -17.83 22.12 3.68
CA PHE A 664 -18.68 21.46 2.69
C PHE A 664 -17.87 20.48 1.83
N ILE A 665 -18.39 19.27 1.66
CA ILE A 665 -17.85 18.30 0.70
C ILE A 665 -18.94 17.99 -0.33
N GLY A 666 -18.65 18.25 -1.63
CA GLY A 666 -19.53 17.92 -2.74
C GLY A 666 -18.79 17.11 -3.79
N ILE A 667 -19.35 15.96 -4.17
CA ILE A 667 -18.81 15.12 -5.26
C ILE A 667 -19.89 14.92 -6.30
N LYS A 668 -19.57 15.22 -7.58
CA LYS A 668 -20.48 15.03 -8.73
C LYS A 668 -21.88 15.69 -8.60
N GLY A 669 -21.96 16.84 -7.92
CA GLY A 669 -23.23 17.55 -7.71
C GLY A 669 -24.05 17.04 -6.54
N GLU A 670 -23.52 16.21 -5.66
CA GLU A 670 -24.14 15.73 -4.42
C GLU A 670 -23.36 16.22 -3.20
N ALA A 671 -24.05 16.69 -2.15
CA ALA A 671 -23.44 17.05 -0.87
C ALA A 671 -23.22 15.78 -0.02
N GLN A 672 -22.12 15.72 0.72
CA GLN A 672 -21.80 14.58 1.61
C GLN A 672 -21.86 15.00 3.09
N ILE A 673 -22.22 14.04 3.95
CA ILE A 673 -22.08 14.20 5.40
C ILE A 673 -20.59 14.12 5.76
N ILE A 674 -20.11 15.12 6.50
CA ILE A 674 -18.77 15.15 7.10
C ILE A 674 -18.89 14.48 8.47
N SER A 675 -18.53 13.21 8.54
CA SER A 675 -18.69 12.37 9.75
C SER A 675 -18.07 13.00 11.00
N GLU A 676 -16.90 13.65 10.84
CA GLU A 676 -16.18 14.31 11.93
C GLU A 676 -16.95 15.50 12.53
N ARG A 677 -17.95 16.06 11.83
CA ARG A 677 -18.84 17.12 12.34
C ARG A 677 -20.06 16.58 13.10
N THR A 678 -20.27 15.28 13.15
CA THR A 678 -21.39 14.68 13.88
C THR A 678 -21.13 14.66 15.39
N PRO A 679 -22.16 14.92 16.25
CA PRO A 679 -21.97 15.00 17.70
C PRO A 679 -21.31 13.76 18.32
N ARG A 680 -21.58 12.57 17.78
CA ARG A 680 -20.99 11.31 18.22
C ARG A 680 -19.48 11.28 17.99
N ILE A 681 -19.03 11.55 16.77
CA ILE A 681 -17.59 11.52 16.43
C ILE A 681 -16.85 12.66 17.15
N LEU A 682 -17.46 13.84 17.26
CA LEU A 682 -16.90 14.94 18.04
C LEU A 682 -16.66 14.54 19.51
N PHE A 683 -17.58 13.77 20.11
CA PHE A 683 -17.40 13.23 21.46
C PHE A 683 -16.20 12.27 21.52
N ASP A 684 -16.12 11.31 20.61
CA ASP A 684 -15.01 10.33 20.57
C ASP A 684 -13.64 11.02 20.42
N ARG A 685 -13.56 12.06 19.56
CA ARG A 685 -12.34 12.86 19.38
C ARG A 685 -11.99 13.69 20.64
N MET A 686 -12.97 14.29 21.26
CA MET A 686 -12.81 15.04 22.51
C MET A 686 -12.30 14.14 23.65
N VAL A 687 -12.89 12.96 23.83
CA VAL A 687 -12.47 11.98 24.85
C VAL A 687 -11.04 11.53 24.61
N ALA A 688 -10.71 11.13 23.38
CA ALA A 688 -9.35 10.72 23.02
C ALA A 688 -8.33 11.82 23.32
N TYR A 689 -8.66 13.06 22.95
CA TYR A 689 -7.79 14.21 23.17
C TYR A 689 -7.57 14.54 24.65
N HIS A 690 -8.62 14.48 25.47
CA HIS A 690 -8.50 14.71 26.93
C HIS A 690 -7.62 13.64 27.60
N ILE A 691 -7.87 12.37 27.29
CA ILE A 691 -7.08 11.25 27.85
C ILE A 691 -5.60 11.38 27.48
N GLN A 692 -5.28 11.71 26.25
CA GLN A 692 -3.90 11.88 25.77
C GLN A 692 -3.13 12.98 26.51
N ASN A 693 -3.82 14.07 26.80
CA ASN A 693 -3.22 15.22 27.50
C ASN A 693 -3.28 15.10 29.03
N GLY A 694 -3.67 13.92 29.55
CA GLY A 694 -3.82 13.68 30.99
C GLY A 694 -4.91 14.54 31.64
N LEU A 695 -5.91 14.93 30.85
CA LEU A 695 -7.07 15.72 31.32
C LEU A 695 -8.24 14.78 31.64
N PRO A 696 -9.01 15.05 32.68
CA PRO A 696 -10.25 14.30 32.94
C PRO A 696 -11.27 14.59 31.83
N VAL A 697 -12.07 13.58 31.48
CA VAL A 697 -13.20 13.76 30.56
C VAL A 697 -14.31 14.51 31.31
N PRO A 698 -14.64 15.75 30.93
CA PRO A 698 -15.41 16.64 31.82
C PRO A 698 -16.92 16.43 31.73
N ILE A 699 -17.42 15.67 30.76
CA ILE A 699 -18.84 15.57 30.42
C ILE A 699 -19.16 14.16 29.88
N SER A 700 -20.36 13.66 30.18
CA SER A 700 -20.84 12.39 29.62
C SER A 700 -21.26 12.49 28.16
N SER A 701 -21.31 11.35 27.45
CA SER A 701 -21.67 11.30 26.03
C SER A 701 -23.06 11.89 25.74
N ALA A 702 -24.05 11.61 26.57
CA ALA A 702 -25.42 12.10 26.39
C ALA A 702 -25.49 13.62 26.58
N GLU A 703 -24.86 14.15 27.63
CA GLU A 703 -24.78 15.57 27.92
C GLU A 703 -23.99 16.32 26.84
N PHE A 704 -22.86 15.76 26.39
CA PHE A 704 -22.08 16.34 25.33
C PHE A 704 -22.86 16.46 24.01
N GLN A 705 -23.51 15.38 23.55
CA GLN A 705 -24.28 15.39 22.30
C GLN A 705 -25.45 16.40 22.36
N SER A 706 -26.14 16.48 23.51
CA SER A 706 -27.15 17.53 23.75
C SER A 706 -26.56 18.92 23.77
N GLY A 707 -25.41 19.09 24.42
CA GLY A 707 -24.69 20.35 24.52
C GLY A 707 -24.18 20.89 23.19
N VAL A 708 -23.70 19.99 22.27
CA VAL A 708 -23.31 20.36 20.91
C VAL A 708 -24.48 20.99 20.16
N ALA A 709 -25.66 20.35 20.20
CA ALA A 709 -26.85 20.87 19.52
C ALA A 709 -27.37 22.21 20.10
N GLN A 710 -27.07 22.53 21.36
CA GLN A 710 -27.43 23.78 22.00
C GLN A 710 -26.44 24.91 21.73
N ARG A 711 -25.14 24.62 21.61
CA ARG A 711 -24.06 25.61 21.50
C ARG A 711 -23.62 25.89 20.06
N PHE A 712 -23.84 24.93 19.14
CA PHE A 712 -23.38 25.06 17.76
C PHE A 712 -24.55 24.92 16.76
N PRO A 713 -24.62 25.76 15.73
CA PRO A 713 -25.61 25.63 14.67
C PRO A 713 -25.53 24.22 14.01
N MET A 714 -26.69 23.57 13.94
CA MET A 714 -26.80 22.24 13.31
C MET A 714 -27.34 22.32 11.89
N ARG A 715 -26.72 21.66 10.93
CA ARG A 715 -27.18 21.47 9.54
C ARG A 715 -26.98 20.02 9.12
N ASP A 716 -28.02 19.40 8.62
CA ASP A 716 -27.99 18.01 8.12
C ASP A 716 -27.34 17.01 9.11
N GLY A 717 -27.55 17.20 10.42
CA GLY A 717 -26.97 16.37 11.50
C GLY A 717 -25.50 16.68 11.86
N MET A 718 -24.91 17.72 11.28
CA MET A 718 -23.56 18.19 11.49
C MET A 718 -23.52 19.51 12.27
N ALA A 719 -22.49 19.69 13.11
CA ALA A 719 -22.24 20.92 13.86
C ALA A 719 -21.33 21.87 13.07
N PHE A 720 -21.58 23.17 13.19
CA PHE A 720 -20.83 24.23 12.54
C PHE A 720 -20.52 25.38 13.52
N LEU A 721 -19.47 26.16 13.24
CA LEU A 721 -19.27 27.45 13.85
C LEU A 721 -20.20 28.49 13.18
N GLU A 722 -20.58 29.55 13.89
CA GLU A 722 -21.47 30.60 13.37
C GLU A 722 -20.97 31.20 12.05
N ASN A 723 -19.66 31.43 11.92
CA ASN A 723 -19.03 31.97 10.72
C ASN A 723 -19.04 31.00 9.53
N GLN A 724 -19.19 29.69 9.75
CA GLN A 724 -19.20 28.65 8.73
C GLN A 724 -20.60 28.40 8.13
N VAL A 725 -21.67 28.76 8.84
CA VAL A 725 -23.05 28.45 8.45
C VAL A 725 -23.44 29.07 7.11
N ALA A 726 -23.10 30.34 6.90
CA ALA A 726 -23.42 31.02 5.64
C ALA A 726 -22.75 30.39 4.41
N GLU A 727 -21.50 29.94 4.56
CA GLU A 727 -20.78 29.25 3.52
C GLU A 727 -21.39 27.87 3.22
N TYR A 728 -21.72 27.11 4.27
CA TYR A 728 -22.38 25.83 4.13
C TYR A 728 -23.73 25.98 3.41
N ASP A 729 -24.60 26.85 3.89
CA ASP A 729 -25.93 27.07 3.33
C ASP A 729 -25.87 27.53 1.85
N LYS A 730 -24.89 28.40 1.51
CA LYS A 730 -24.63 28.82 0.12
C LYS A 730 -24.22 27.65 -0.79
N LYS A 731 -23.26 26.85 -0.37
CA LYS A 731 -22.76 25.68 -1.14
C LYS A 731 -23.84 24.57 -1.21
N ARG A 732 -24.61 24.41 -0.14
CA ARG A 732 -25.68 23.41 -0.03
C ARG A 732 -26.85 23.70 -0.99
N THR A 733 -27.18 24.98 -1.22
CA THR A 733 -28.26 25.37 -2.15
C THR A 733 -27.91 25.15 -3.62
N LEU A 734 -26.62 25.10 -3.94
CA LEU A 734 -26.15 24.83 -5.32
C LEU A 734 -26.23 23.32 -5.69
N VAL A 735 -26.44 22.45 -4.71
CA VAL A 735 -26.44 21.00 -4.89
C VAL A 735 -27.85 20.46 -4.72
N LYS A 736 -28.34 19.72 -5.73
CA LYS A 736 -29.73 19.23 -5.76
C LYS A 736 -30.00 18.01 -4.88
N GLU A 737 -29.00 17.19 -4.61
CA GLU A 737 -29.13 15.93 -3.87
C GLU A 737 -28.09 15.80 -2.77
N PHE A 738 -28.44 15.10 -1.71
CA PHE A 738 -27.53 14.80 -0.60
C PHE A 738 -27.07 13.35 -0.76
N ALA A 739 -25.80 13.13 -1.01
CA ALA A 739 -25.22 11.78 -1.05
C ALA A 739 -24.85 11.38 0.38
N GLN A 740 -25.59 10.46 0.95
CA GLN A 740 -25.16 9.79 2.17
C GLN A 740 -24.02 8.84 1.83
N MET A 741 -22.97 8.80 2.67
CA MET A 741 -21.86 7.83 2.48
C MET A 741 -22.42 6.42 2.26
N SER A 742 -21.86 5.67 1.31
CA SER A 742 -22.21 4.26 1.13
C SER A 742 -21.87 3.52 2.43
N LEU A 743 -22.89 3.07 3.14
CA LEU A 743 -22.72 2.19 4.29
C LEU A 743 -22.20 0.85 3.76
N PHE A 744 -21.07 0.39 4.29
CA PHE A 744 -20.63 -0.99 4.07
C PHE A 744 -21.61 -1.92 4.75
N VAL A 745 -22.15 -2.87 4.01
CA VAL A 745 -23.00 -3.91 4.56
C VAL A 745 -22.08 -4.97 5.18
N SER A 746 -21.89 -4.88 6.49
CA SER A 746 -21.08 -5.82 7.28
C SER A 746 -21.93 -6.75 8.13
N ASP A 747 -23.15 -6.32 8.48
CA ASP A 747 -24.12 -7.02 9.31
C ASP A 747 -25.56 -6.71 8.88
N GLU A 748 -26.54 -7.28 9.59
CA GLU A 748 -27.96 -7.09 9.29
C GLU A 748 -28.42 -5.63 9.42
N ASN A 749 -27.94 -4.87 10.42
CA ASN A 749 -28.35 -3.48 10.62
C ASN A 749 -27.84 -2.59 9.49
N SER A 750 -26.60 -2.75 9.08
CA SER A 750 -26.05 -2.03 7.94
C SER A 750 -26.75 -2.43 6.62
N ALA A 751 -27.19 -3.69 6.48
CA ALA A 751 -27.98 -4.12 5.33
C ALA A 751 -29.35 -3.42 5.28
N ILE A 752 -30.05 -3.35 6.40
CA ILE A 752 -31.36 -2.68 6.52
C ILE A 752 -31.21 -1.19 6.23
N GLU A 753 -30.17 -0.55 6.78
CA GLU A 753 -29.94 0.88 6.57
C GLU A 753 -29.56 1.16 5.11
N TRP A 754 -28.75 0.32 4.47
CA TRP A 754 -28.46 0.42 3.05
C TRP A 754 -29.73 0.34 2.20
N ILE A 755 -30.61 -0.66 2.46
CA ILE A 755 -31.90 -0.80 1.78
C ILE A 755 -32.76 0.44 2.01
N ARG A 756 -32.83 0.96 3.23
CA ARG A 756 -33.57 2.18 3.59
C ARG A 756 -33.14 3.36 2.72
N GLN A 757 -31.84 3.57 2.59
CA GLN A 757 -31.28 4.65 1.78
C GLN A 757 -31.61 4.49 0.29
N GLN A 758 -31.54 3.25 -0.23
CA GLN A 758 -31.92 3.01 -1.62
C GLN A 758 -33.40 3.31 -1.86
N LEU A 759 -34.28 2.95 -0.94
CA LEU A 759 -35.71 3.19 -1.03
C LEU A 759 -36.09 4.66 -0.80
N LEU A 760 -35.36 5.39 0.04
CA LEU A 760 -35.54 6.84 0.20
C LEU A 760 -35.17 7.61 -1.08
N LYS A 761 -34.10 7.22 -1.76
CA LYS A 761 -33.72 7.81 -3.04
C LYS A 761 -34.76 7.53 -4.12
N LYS A 762 -35.26 6.30 -4.15
CA LYS A 762 -36.16 5.82 -5.20
C LYS A 762 -36.94 4.61 -4.67
N PRO A 763 -38.30 4.66 -4.57
CA PRO A 763 -39.11 3.47 -4.37
C PRO A 763 -38.85 2.46 -5.50
N GLN A 764 -38.43 1.26 -5.17
CA GLN A 764 -37.90 0.28 -6.12
C GLN A 764 -38.62 -1.06 -6.04
N THR A 765 -38.59 -1.80 -7.15
CA THR A 765 -38.98 -3.20 -7.14
C THR A 765 -37.87 -4.07 -6.55
N ARG A 766 -38.19 -5.30 -6.12
CA ARG A 766 -37.22 -6.27 -5.69
C ARG A 766 -36.15 -6.54 -6.77
N GLN A 767 -36.60 -6.57 -8.05
CA GLN A 767 -35.71 -6.82 -9.18
C GLN A 767 -34.69 -5.70 -9.38
N ASP A 768 -35.05 -4.45 -9.09
CA ASP A 768 -34.15 -3.31 -9.15
C ASP A 768 -33.13 -3.31 -8.00
N LEU A 769 -33.56 -3.70 -6.78
CA LEU A 769 -32.70 -3.73 -5.58
C LEU A 769 -31.71 -4.88 -5.58
N HIS A 770 -32.16 -6.07 -5.98
CA HIS A 770 -31.42 -7.32 -5.82
C HIS A 770 -29.99 -7.30 -6.41
N PRO A 771 -29.73 -6.82 -7.65
CA PRO A 771 -28.39 -6.84 -8.22
C PRO A 771 -27.41 -5.94 -7.45
N ASN A 772 -27.87 -4.79 -6.95
CA ASN A 772 -27.06 -3.85 -6.19
C ASN A 772 -26.83 -4.37 -4.75
N TYR A 773 -27.88 -4.93 -4.13
CA TYR A 773 -27.78 -5.57 -2.83
C TYR A 773 -26.75 -6.72 -2.83
N MET A 774 -26.79 -7.60 -3.82
CA MET A 774 -25.84 -8.70 -3.96
C MET A 774 -24.39 -8.26 -4.10
N LYS A 775 -24.13 -7.06 -4.60
CA LYS A 775 -22.78 -6.49 -4.65
C LYS A 775 -22.29 -6.05 -3.28
N GLU A 776 -23.16 -5.51 -2.45
CA GLU A 776 -22.81 -4.95 -1.14
C GLU A 776 -22.65 -6.03 -0.06
N ILE A 777 -23.42 -7.12 -0.10
CA ILE A 777 -23.35 -8.21 0.90
C ILE A 777 -22.14 -9.15 0.75
N GLN A 778 -21.28 -8.94 -0.25
CA GLN A 778 -20.09 -9.79 -0.46
C GLN A 778 -19.06 -9.73 0.69
N HIS A 779 -19.24 -8.84 1.65
CA HIS A 779 -18.31 -8.56 2.76
C HIS A 779 -18.80 -8.97 4.14
N ILE A 780 -19.90 -9.71 4.23
CA ILE A 780 -20.48 -10.15 5.50
C ILE A 780 -19.54 -11.14 6.21
N ALA A 781 -19.49 -11.03 7.53
CA ALA A 781 -18.68 -11.90 8.38
C ALA A 781 -19.13 -13.36 8.26
N LYS A 782 -18.18 -14.30 8.23
CA LYS A 782 -18.47 -15.75 8.04
C LYS A 782 -19.40 -16.37 9.07
N HIS A 783 -19.52 -15.78 10.24
CA HIS A 783 -20.40 -16.24 11.32
C HIS A 783 -21.81 -15.64 11.22
N GLU A 784 -21.95 -14.51 10.51
CA GLU A 784 -23.22 -13.81 10.40
C GLU A 784 -24.18 -14.54 9.46
N LEU A 785 -25.32 -14.94 10.00
CA LEU A 785 -26.43 -15.50 9.23
C LEU A 785 -27.35 -14.36 8.78
N LEU A 786 -26.98 -13.70 7.66
CA LEU A 786 -27.80 -12.63 7.12
C LEU A 786 -29.11 -13.22 6.55
N PRO A 787 -30.29 -12.68 6.90
CA PRO A 787 -31.54 -13.05 6.26
C PRO A 787 -31.54 -12.75 4.75
N GLU A 788 -32.33 -13.49 3.99
CA GLU A 788 -32.56 -13.22 2.57
C GLU A 788 -33.12 -11.82 2.33
N LEU A 789 -32.86 -11.22 1.17
CA LEU A 789 -33.35 -9.88 0.84
C LEU A 789 -34.87 -9.74 1.03
N ASP A 790 -35.63 -10.77 0.67
CA ASP A 790 -37.09 -10.77 0.82
C ASP A 790 -37.50 -10.69 2.28
N ASP A 791 -36.84 -11.42 3.18
CA ASP A 791 -37.09 -11.38 4.61
C ASP A 791 -36.78 -10.02 5.21
N LEU A 792 -35.64 -9.41 4.82
CA LEU A 792 -35.25 -8.06 5.23
C LEU A 792 -36.26 -7.01 4.77
N LEU A 793 -36.76 -7.14 3.54
CA LEU A 793 -37.74 -6.23 2.97
C LEU A 793 -39.06 -6.34 3.72
N HIS A 794 -39.60 -7.54 3.93
CA HIS A 794 -40.86 -7.76 4.63
C HIS A 794 -40.82 -7.38 6.11
N GLN A 795 -39.68 -7.54 6.78
CA GLN A 795 -39.50 -7.22 8.19
C GLN A 795 -39.32 -5.73 8.48
N ASN A 796 -38.90 -4.92 7.51
CA ASN A 796 -38.44 -3.55 7.76
C ASN A 796 -39.07 -2.49 6.85
N PHE A 797 -39.73 -2.86 5.73
CA PHE A 797 -40.23 -1.95 4.73
C PHE A 797 -41.65 -2.29 4.30
N LEU A 798 -42.33 -1.35 3.62
CA LEU A 798 -43.69 -1.54 3.13
C LEU A 798 -43.68 -1.85 1.62
N PHE A 799 -44.57 -2.70 1.21
CA PHE A 799 -44.77 -3.15 -0.17
C PHE A 799 -46.12 -2.65 -0.71
N PHE A 800 -46.16 -2.14 -1.92
CA PHE A 800 -47.39 -1.71 -2.57
C PHE A 800 -47.83 -2.75 -3.61
N GLU A 801 -48.90 -3.46 -3.31
CA GLU A 801 -49.50 -4.53 -4.14
C GLU A 801 -50.46 -4.03 -5.22
N GLY A 802 -50.83 -2.75 -5.15
CA GLY A 802 -51.78 -2.15 -6.08
C GLY A 802 -53.19 -1.92 -5.51
N ASP A 803 -53.39 -2.27 -4.21
CA ASP A 803 -54.65 -2.03 -3.54
C ASP A 803 -54.70 -0.68 -2.83
N GLY A 804 -55.72 0.10 -3.08
CA GLY A 804 -55.91 1.43 -2.50
C GLY A 804 -55.14 2.55 -3.21
N GLY A 805 -55.04 3.72 -2.55
CA GLY A 805 -54.34 4.87 -3.11
C GLY A 805 -52.80 4.67 -3.08
N VAL A 806 -52.14 5.08 -4.15
CA VAL A 806 -50.68 4.97 -4.21
C VAL A 806 -50.01 5.83 -3.10
N PRO A 807 -49.11 5.25 -2.28
CA PRO A 807 -48.43 5.96 -1.22
C PRO A 807 -47.70 7.22 -1.71
N ASP A 808 -47.71 8.30 -0.91
CA ASP A 808 -47.14 9.60 -1.30
C ASP A 808 -45.68 9.55 -1.74
N GLN A 809 -44.86 8.70 -1.12
CA GLN A 809 -43.46 8.51 -1.50
C GLN A 809 -43.34 7.97 -2.93
N ILE A 810 -44.14 6.97 -3.29
CA ILE A 810 -44.19 6.40 -4.63
C ILE A 810 -44.77 7.41 -5.62
N ALA A 811 -45.88 8.05 -5.25
CA ALA A 811 -46.54 9.05 -6.09
C ALA A 811 -45.65 10.23 -6.41
N SER A 812 -44.96 10.77 -5.42
CA SER A 812 -44.00 11.87 -5.58
C SER A 812 -42.83 11.50 -6.51
N TYR A 813 -42.30 10.27 -6.36
CA TYR A 813 -41.27 9.78 -7.23
C TYR A 813 -41.74 9.64 -8.70
N LEU A 814 -42.91 9.03 -8.92
CA LEU A 814 -43.47 8.83 -10.26
C LEU A 814 -43.78 10.14 -10.94
N ARG A 815 -44.41 11.11 -10.28
CA ARG A 815 -44.71 12.44 -10.85
C ARG A 815 -43.45 13.22 -11.20
N ARG A 816 -42.34 13.04 -10.47
CA ARG A 816 -41.09 13.69 -10.78
C ARG A 816 -40.42 13.14 -12.04
N ASN A 817 -40.47 11.82 -12.19
CA ASN A 817 -39.70 11.12 -13.23
C ASN A 817 -40.51 10.83 -14.51
N TYR A 818 -41.82 10.79 -14.44
CA TYR A 818 -42.73 10.51 -15.60
C TYR A 818 -43.63 11.68 -15.87
N LYS A 819 -43.40 12.35 -17.03
CA LYS A 819 -44.15 13.56 -17.42
C LYS A 819 -45.62 13.27 -17.65
N ASP A 820 -45.95 12.11 -18.15
CA ASP A 820 -47.28 11.58 -18.44
C ASP A 820 -48.16 11.36 -17.20
N LEU A 821 -47.54 11.24 -16.03
CA LEU A 821 -48.24 11.07 -14.75
C LEU A 821 -48.44 12.39 -13.95
N ARG A 822 -48.00 13.52 -14.51
CA ARG A 822 -48.18 14.82 -13.86
C ARG A 822 -49.64 15.26 -14.01
N GLY A 823 -50.33 15.39 -12.85
CA GLY A 823 -51.75 15.77 -12.81
C GLY A 823 -52.75 14.61 -12.89
N VAL A 824 -52.25 13.36 -13.03
CA VAL A 824 -53.06 12.15 -12.96
C VAL A 824 -53.39 11.83 -11.49
N ASP A 825 -54.64 11.37 -11.21
CA ASP A 825 -55.01 10.92 -9.87
C ASP A 825 -54.27 9.66 -9.45
N THR A 826 -53.91 9.56 -8.17
CA THR A 826 -53.17 8.41 -7.63
C THR A 826 -53.99 7.10 -7.58
N THR A 827 -55.28 7.19 -7.84
CA THR A 827 -56.20 6.04 -7.95
C THR A 827 -56.43 5.59 -9.39
N ASP A 828 -55.90 6.34 -10.38
CA ASP A 828 -55.99 5.98 -11.80
C ASP A 828 -55.21 4.69 -12.10
N LEU A 829 -55.81 3.81 -12.90
CA LEU A 829 -55.23 2.50 -13.26
C LEU A 829 -53.83 2.62 -13.85
N VAL A 830 -53.58 3.63 -14.71
CA VAL A 830 -52.25 3.85 -15.31
C VAL A 830 -51.24 4.25 -14.26
N PHE A 831 -51.63 5.01 -13.23
CA PHE A 831 -50.76 5.42 -12.13
C PHE A 831 -50.47 4.25 -11.20
N VAL A 832 -51.51 3.48 -10.82
CA VAL A 832 -51.41 2.30 -9.98
C VAL A 832 -50.55 1.23 -10.63
N GLU A 833 -50.69 0.96 -11.93
CA GLU A 833 -49.91 -0.01 -12.69
C GLU A 833 -48.41 0.28 -12.65
N LYS A 834 -48.02 1.55 -12.77
CA LYS A 834 -46.59 1.99 -12.66
C LYS A 834 -46.08 2.02 -11.22
N ALA A 835 -46.96 2.08 -10.21
CA ALA A 835 -46.64 2.08 -8.81
C ALA A 835 -46.52 0.67 -8.21
N MET A 836 -47.16 -0.33 -8.81
CA MET A 836 -47.19 -1.73 -8.31
C MET A 836 -45.80 -2.34 -8.12
N ASN A 837 -45.72 -3.27 -7.19
CA ASN A 837 -44.54 -4.10 -6.86
C ASN A 837 -43.33 -3.27 -6.37
N ARG A 838 -43.56 -2.06 -5.81
CA ARG A 838 -42.50 -1.23 -5.26
C ARG A 838 -42.48 -1.28 -3.74
N TRP A 839 -41.26 -1.37 -3.22
CA TRP A 839 -40.97 -1.20 -1.81
C TRP A 839 -40.72 0.28 -1.49
N TYR A 840 -41.09 0.72 -0.30
CA TYR A 840 -40.92 2.08 0.20
C TYR A 840 -40.74 2.12 1.72
N VAL A 841 -40.21 3.23 2.24
CA VAL A 841 -39.88 3.38 3.66
C VAL A 841 -41.16 3.66 4.46
N PRO A 842 -41.41 2.93 5.57
CA PRO A 842 -42.58 3.14 6.44
C PRO A 842 -42.51 4.53 7.13
N ASP A 843 -43.66 5.12 7.42
CA ASP A 843 -43.74 6.24 8.35
C ASP A 843 -43.41 5.81 9.80
N PRO A 844 -43.08 6.75 10.74
CA PRO A 844 -42.64 6.40 12.07
C PRO A 844 -43.57 5.48 12.87
N ASN A 845 -44.91 5.60 12.66
CA ASN A 845 -45.88 4.77 13.37
C ASN A 845 -45.87 3.32 12.85
N LYS A 846 -45.88 3.16 11.53
CA LYS A 846 -45.78 1.84 10.88
C LYS A 846 -44.42 1.18 11.11
N GLN A 847 -43.36 1.99 11.22
CA GLN A 847 -42.03 1.49 11.59
C GLN A 847 -42.01 0.86 12.96
N ALA A 848 -42.64 1.48 13.99
CA ALA A 848 -42.75 0.94 15.34
C ALA A 848 -43.50 -0.41 15.38
N ASP A 849 -44.49 -0.60 14.54
CA ASP A 849 -45.20 -1.87 14.47
C ASP A 849 -44.36 -2.98 13.80
N LEU A 850 -43.64 -2.66 12.75
CA LEU A 850 -42.68 -3.57 12.11
C LEU A 850 -41.56 -3.97 13.07
N GLU A 851 -41.01 -3.03 13.84
CA GLU A 851 -39.99 -3.30 14.86
C GLU A 851 -40.47 -4.28 15.94
N LYS A 852 -41.70 -4.15 16.43
CA LYS A 852 -42.25 -5.10 17.37
C LYS A 852 -42.42 -6.52 16.81
N LEU A 853 -42.83 -6.61 15.54
CA LEU A 853 -42.95 -7.90 14.85
C LEU A 853 -41.57 -8.56 14.65
N ARG A 854 -40.59 -7.75 14.23
CA ARG A 854 -39.21 -8.18 14.09
C ARG A 854 -38.60 -8.64 15.40
N GLU A 855 -38.80 -7.92 16.51
CA GLU A 855 -38.29 -8.29 17.83
C GLU A 855 -38.86 -9.65 18.27
N LYS A 856 -40.16 -9.93 18.04
CA LYS A 856 -40.73 -11.26 18.30
C LYS A 856 -40.06 -12.36 17.47
N SER A 857 -39.74 -12.11 16.22
CA SER A 857 -39.06 -13.09 15.36
C SER A 857 -37.63 -13.36 15.86
N LEU A 858 -36.88 -12.28 16.20
CA LEU A 858 -35.52 -12.39 16.75
C LEU A 858 -35.46 -13.17 18.06
N LEU A 859 -36.42 -12.94 18.96
CA LEU A 859 -36.51 -13.65 20.23
C LEU A 859 -36.87 -15.15 20.06
N ARG A 860 -37.72 -15.49 19.08
CA ARG A 860 -37.99 -16.90 18.74
C ARG A 860 -36.73 -17.58 18.21
N GLU A 861 -35.97 -16.92 17.36
CA GLU A 861 -34.72 -17.43 16.84
C GLU A 861 -33.66 -17.60 17.93
N PHE A 862 -33.54 -16.64 18.85
CA PHE A 862 -32.67 -16.75 20.03
C PHE A 862 -33.05 -17.96 20.91
N SER A 863 -34.34 -18.20 21.14
CA SER A 863 -34.79 -19.41 21.87
C SER A 863 -34.35 -20.69 21.19
N GLY A 864 -34.37 -20.75 19.87
CA GLY A 864 -33.82 -21.86 19.11
C GLY A 864 -32.31 -22.08 19.32
N TYR A 865 -31.53 -21.02 19.40
CA TYR A 865 -30.08 -21.11 19.74
C TYR A 865 -29.86 -21.61 21.17
N VAL A 866 -30.69 -21.20 22.14
CA VAL A 866 -30.62 -21.71 23.53
C VAL A 866 -30.88 -23.20 23.56
N GLU A 867 -31.94 -23.68 22.88
CA GLU A 867 -32.29 -25.11 22.77
C GLU A 867 -31.17 -25.91 22.07
N GLU A 868 -30.57 -25.38 21.00
CA GLU A 868 -29.43 -26.01 20.31
C GLU A 868 -28.26 -26.20 21.26
N LEU A 869 -27.93 -25.17 22.06
CA LEU A 869 -26.81 -25.18 23.01
C LEU A 869 -27.08 -26.10 24.23
N GLU A 870 -28.32 -26.39 24.58
CA GLU A 870 -28.67 -27.37 25.59
C GLU A 870 -28.37 -28.79 25.13
N ASN A 871 -28.57 -29.06 23.85
CA ASN A 871 -28.39 -30.36 23.24
C ASN A 871 -26.96 -30.59 22.69
N SER A 872 -26.10 -29.59 22.67
CA SER A 872 -24.75 -29.65 22.09
C SER A 872 -23.71 -28.92 22.94
N LYS A 873 -22.51 -29.54 23.13
CA LYS A 873 -21.36 -28.91 23.75
C LYS A 873 -20.51 -28.07 22.76
N LYS A 874 -20.91 -27.92 21.50
CA LYS A 874 -20.16 -27.20 20.45
C LYS A 874 -20.48 -25.71 20.49
N LYS A 875 -19.49 -24.88 20.02
CA LYS A 875 -19.71 -23.45 19.78
C LYS A 875 -20.62 -23.22 18.59
N LEU A 876 -21.47 -22.19 18.64
CA LEU A 876 -22.26 -21.76 17.48
C LEU A 876 -21.32 -21.30 16.35
N LYS A 877 -21.51 -21.85 15.15
CA LYS A 877 -20.67 -21.53 13.97
C LYS A 877 -21.27 -20.42 13.12
N GLN A 878 -22.58 -20.43 12.98
CA GLN A 878 -23.35 -19.44 12.25
C GLN A 878 -24.58 -19.07 13.06
N PHE A 879 -24.84 -17.77 13.18
CA PHE A 879 -25.96 -17.23 13.92
C PHE A 879 -26.24 -15.80 13.47
N ARG A 880 -27.44 -15.33 13.74
CA ARG A 880 -27.86 -13.96 13.49
C ARG A 880 -27.52 -13.11 14.69
N THR A 881 -26.56 -12.22 14.58
CA THR A 881 -26.06 -11.39 15.69
C THR A 881 -27.18 -10.54 16.31
N GLU A 882 -28.12 -10.03 15.53
CA GLU A 882 -29.29 -9.31 16.03
C GLU A 882 -30.22 -10.16 16.91
N ALA A 883 -30.36 -11.45 16.63
CA ALA A 883 -31.12 -12.36 17.48
C ALA A 883 -30.42 -12.55 18.85
N ILE A 884 -29.10 -12.66 18.86
CA ILE A 884 -28.31 -12.73 20.11
C ILE A 884 -28.45 -11.40 20.90
N ARG A 885 -28.34 -10.25 20.24
CA ARG A 885 -28.55 -8.92 20.90
C ARG A 885 -29.93 -8.80 21.52
N ALA A 886 -30.98 -9.17 20.79
CA ALA A 886 -32.36 -9.14 21.29
C ALA A 886 -32.57 -10.09 22.47
N GLY A 887 -32.00 -11.30 22.37
CA GLY A 887 -32.08 -12.31 23.45
C GLY A 887 -31.33 -11.88 24.70
N PHE A 888 -30.11 -11.36 24.59
CA PHE A 888 -29.34 -10.82 25.72
C PHE A 888 -30.03 -9.63 26.39
N LYS A 889 -30.58 -8.70 25.60
CA LYS A 889 -31.38 -7.59 26.11
C LYS A 889 -32.58 -8.08 26.95
N LYS A 890 -33.32 -9.06 26.43
CA LYS A 890 -34.48 -9.65 27.13
C LYS A 890 -34.05 -10.38 28.38
N ALA A 891 -33.12 -11.33 28.30
CA ALA A 891 -32.60 -12.10 29.42
C ALA A 891 -32.03 -11.19 30.54
N TYR A 892 -31.34 -10.09 30.16
CA TYR A 892 -30.87 -9.11 31.13
C TYR A 892 -32.03 -8.40 31.86
N SER A 893 -33.10 -7.99 31.13
CA SER A 893 -34.30 -7.37 31.73
C SER A 893 -35.06 -8.32 32.64
N GLU A 894 -35.06 -9.61 32.31
CA GLU A 894 -35.71 -10.69 33.08
C GLU A 894 -34.82 -11.25 34.21
N LYS A 895 -33.55 -10.73 34.32
CA LYS A 895 -32.53 -11.16 35.29
C LYS A 895 -32.07 -12.62 35.11
N GLU A 896 -32.20 -13.17 33.91
CA GLU A 896 -31.71 -14.50 33.53
C GLU A 896 -30.24 -14.47 33.14
N PHE A 897 -29.36 -14.05 34.06
CA PHE A 897 -27.94 -13.84 33.78
C PHE A 897 -27.19 -15.11 33.38
N GLU A 898 -27.60 -16.28 33.96
CA GLU A 898 -27.04 -17.59 33.60
C GLU A 898 -27.22 -17.91 32.12
N GLN A 899 -28.35 -17.54 31.53
CA GLN A 899 -28.62 -17.74 30.11
C GLN A 899 -27.69 -16.92 29.23
N ILE A 900 -27.41 -15.66 29.62
CA ILE A 900 -26.47 -14.75 28.91
C ILE A 900 -25.07 -15.34 28.90
N VAL A 901 -24.57 -15.80 30.06
CA VAL A 901 -23.22 -16.38 30.18
C VAL A 901 -23.16 -17.73 29.42
N LYS A 902 -24.16 -18.58 29.55
CA LYS A 902 -24.22 -19.89 28.87
C LYS A 902 -24.16 -19.73 27.34
N VAL A 903 -24.88 -18.78 26.77
CA VAL A 903 -24.84 -18.50 25.34
C VAL A 903 -23.52 -17.78 24.97
N GLY A 904 -23.09 -16.80 25.74
CA GLY A 904 -21.85 -16.02 25.52
C GLY A 904 -20.61 -16.92 25.45
N ASP A 905 -20.42 -17.86 26.38
CA ASP A 905 -19.31 -18.82 26.38
C ASP A 905 -19.25 -19.70 25.14
N ARG A 906 -20.36 -19.81 24.41
CA ARG A 906 -20.50 -20.62 23.20
C ARG A 906 -20.38 -19.80 21.90
N LEU A 907 -20.33 -18.49 21.99
CA LEU A 907 -19.98 -17.62 20.88
C LEU A 907 -18.44 -17.60 20.70
N PRO A 908 -17.95 -17.29 19.51
CA PRO A 908 -16.54 -16.94 19.35
C PRO A 908 -16.21 -15.67 20.17
N GLU A 909 -15.24 -15.74 21.05
CA GLU A 909 -14.83 -14.68 21.99
C GLU A 909 -14.68 -13.31 21.33
N LYS A 910 -14.12 -13.30 20.12
CA LYS A 910 -13.92 -12.12 19.28
C LYS A 910 -15.22 -11.36 18.98
N ILE A 911 -16.35 -12.04 18.87
CA ILE A 911 -17.65 -11.43 18.52
C ILE A 911 -18.23 -10.68 19.72
N ILE A 912 -18.06 -11.23 20.92
CA ILE A 912 -18.48 -10.54 22.16
C ILE A 912 -17.62 -9.29 22.36
N GLN A 913 -16.31 -9.40 22.13
CA GLN A 913 -15.34 -8.28 22.29
C GLN A 913 -15.51 -7.18 21.24
N GLU A 914 -15.96 -7.50 20.03
CA GLU A 914 -16.16 -6.53 18.93
C GLU A 914 -17.56 -5.87 18.96
N ASP A 915 -18.47 -6.35 19.78
CA ASP A 915 -19.85 -5.85 19.88
C ASP A 915 -20.12 -5.23 21.27
N ASP A 916 -20.10 -3.91 21.35
CA ASP A 916 -20.28 -3.15 22.61
C ASP A 916 -21.54 -3.57 23.41
N LYS A 917 -22.64 -3.91 22.72
CA LYS A 917 -23.90 -4.30 23.39
C LYS A 917 -23.81 -5.73 23.94
N LEU A 918 -23.26 -6.65 23.18
CA LEU A 918 -23.06 -8.03 23.64
C LEU A 918 -22.05 -8.06 24.78
N LEU A 919 -20.94 -7.34 24.66
CA LEU A 919 -19.92 -7.22 25.69
C LEU A 919 -20.52 -6.67 26.98
N MET A 920 -21.27 -5.57 26.90
CA MET A 920 -21.92 -4.94 28.05
C MET A 920 -22.86 -5.90 28.79
N TYR A 921 -23.72 -6.64 28.07
CA TYR A 921 -24.63 -7.57 28.70
C TYR A 921 -23.91 -8.79 29.28
N TYR A 922 -22.90 -9.31 28.59
CA TYR A 922 -22.13 -10.46 29.01
C TYR A 922 -21.30 -10.16 30.26
N ASP A 923 -20.53 -9.07 30.27
CA ASP A 923 -19.68 -8.67 31.41
C ASP A 923 -20.53 -8.37 32.64
N ASN A 924 -21.64 -7.62 32.47
CA ASN A 924 -22.55 -7.36 33.57
C ASN A 924 -23.20 -8.64 34.12
N ALA A 925 -23.50 -9.62 33.27
CA ALA A 925 -24.03 -10.91 33.70
C ALA A 925 -22.99 -11.72 34.48
N CYS A 926 -21.73 -11.77 34.03
CA CYS A 926 -20.60 -12.39 34.74
C CYS A 926 -20.40 -11.75 36.12
N ILE A 927 -20.36 -10.41 36.20
CA ILE A 927 -20.23 -9.69 37.48
C ILE A 927 -21.38 -10.03 38.43
N ARG A 928 -22.62 -10.13 37.93
CA ARG A 928 -23.81 -10.46 38.75
C ARG A 928 -23.80 -11.88 39.27
N LEU A 929 -23.16 -12.79 38.56
CA LEU A 929 -22.99 -14.21 38.95
C LEU A 929 -21.72 -14.44 39.78
N GLY A 930 -20.84 -13.43 39.89
CA GLY A 930 -19.58 -13.57 40.64
C GLY A 930 -18.51 -14.37 39.89
N LEU A 931 -18.57 -14.37 38.55
CA LEU A 931 -17.66 -15.07 37.63
C LEU A 931 -16.56 -14.16 37.16
#